data_8fb59ddcf7d0fa03c2173711f803a0c7
#
_entry.id   8fb59ddcf7d0fa03c2173711f803a0c7
#
_cell.length_a   1.000
_cell.length_b   1.000
_cell.length_c   1.000
_cell.angle_alpha   90.00
_cell.angle_beta   90.00
_cell.angle_gamma   90.00
#
_symmetry.space_group_name_H-M   'P 1'
#
loop_
_entity.id
_entity.type
_entity.pdbx_description
1 polymer ?
#
loop_
_entity_poly.entity_id
_entity_poly.type
_entity_poly.pdbx_seq_one_letter_code
_entity_poly.pdbx_strand_id
1 'polypeptide(L)'
;LIPLQILRFEDKYGPRLALRFPFDTSASNALKHEMPWPRTQFDGEKKMWTIEDDIETIKKAVAILQEHGYDFSSLLLADGVEQPRGYVKPRGTGAEIRGRQVELRWDFVRDIEARARLLKVIKSISGRRFDPERKTWLIPVAQGHNIVKELAEASEEFPENNGNIFRLLEKEVRALPEINEWLEDAIKRVELSHAVDLEGNELMEDLTTRLDATFPEHLSLYPFQRVGVAFIELADGRCIIGDDMGVGKTIQAIGYMGLHIDRWPALIVCPANVKYNWEKELLKWLPSASVEVIKTGKEEVPDSDFVIINYDLMSKQMDALLRRGFNTIICDESHYLKNKDAKRTQATLRVATDADAVLCLSGTAITSRPKEFFTTLNLIAPEQFPSFMRFARRYCDAWHNGYGWDFNGSSNEAELNDRIRDFCIRRLKSEVLTELPDKTRTMFPVHLDDKAARIYAQTRLNWMGEYESRLDRNQPIESGFVLQMLTEMRHQCGILKIPHALQWINEYVTTTEKPLVVFTHHKDVVKEIHSTLKKTWRTAVISGDVAPIDRANIVDAFQNGEIDVLVASTIAAKEGITLTRADTTLFIEREWVPAWEEQAEDRVYRIGQESNAVQAVYLSAMGTVDEHFDEVVEQKRKVVKAVLDGGTVDERKGIVKDLLKRMQDYDGFPGGD
;
A
#
# COMPACT_ATOMS: atom_id res chain seq x y z
N LEU A 1 31.23 -31.09 -41.02
CA LEU A 1 30.26 -30.56 -40.05
C LEU A 1 30.38 -31.36 -38.75
N ILE A 2 30.61 -30.65 -37.66
CA ILE A 2 30.91 -31.24 -36.34
C ILE A 2 29.59 -31.42 -35.63
N PRO A 3 29.27 -32.61 -35.09
CA PRO A 3 28.00 -32.83 -34.43
C PRO A 3 27.91 -32.03 -33.13
N LEU A 4 26.90 -31.23 -33.02
CA LEU A 4 26.52 -30.53 -31.79
C LEU A 4 25.47 -31.37 -31.06
N GLN A 5 25.69 -31.62 -29.78
CA GLN A 5 24.68 -32.21 -28.93
C GLN A 5 24.09 -31.17 -28.00
N ILE A 6 22.77 -31.10 -27.93
CA ILE A 6 22.05 -30.24 -27.01
C ILE A 6 21.28 -31.13 -26.03
N LEU A 7 21.60 -30.98 -24.76
CA LEU A 7 20.92 -31.67 -23.66
C LEU A 7 20.23 -30.66 -22.77
N ARG A 8 18.98 -30.90 -22.45
CA ARG A 8 18.25 -30.08 -21.49
C ARG A 8 18.40 -30.65 -20.11
N PHE A 9 18.68 -29.80 -19.12
CA PHE A 9 18.74 -30.20 -17.71
C PHE A 9 18.31 -29.01 -16.84
N GLU A 10 18.09 -29.27 -15.56
CA GLU A 10 17.77 -28.24 -14.59
C GLU A 10 18.88 -28.17 -13.54
N ASP A 11 19.36 -26.97 -13.22
CA ASP A 11 20.30 -26.74 -12.13
C ASP A 11 19.65 -25.86 -11.07
N LYS A 12 20.42 -25.53 -10.03
CA LYS A 12 19.94 -24.64 -8.93
C LYS A 12 19.50 -23.23 -9.39
N TYR A 13 19.73 -22.85 -10.63
CA TYR A 13 19.36 -21.57 -11.22
C TYR A 13 18.18 -21.69 -12.19
N GLY A 14 17.64 -22.88 -12.41
CA GLY A 14 16.49 -23.17 -13.28
C GLY A 14 16.82 -24.00 -14.52
N PRO A 15 15.89 -24.12 -15.47
CA PRO A 15 16.09 -24.92 -16.68
C PRO A 15 17.20 -24.34 -17.55
N ARG A 16 18.10 -25.20 -17.98
CA ARG A 16 19.27 -24.88 -18.82
C ARG A 16 19.43 -25.85 -19.96
N LEU A 17 20.08 -25.39 -21.02
CA LEU A 17 20.53 -26.21 -22.12
C LEU A 17 22.04 -26.45 -22.02
N ALA A 18 22.47 -27.70 -22.12
CA ALA A 18 23.85 -28.03 -22.27
C ALA A 18 24.21 -28.16 -23.76
N LEU A 19 25.22 -27.40 -24.16
CA LEU A 19 25.78 -27.42 -25.52
C LEU A 19 27.07 -28.23 -25.46
N ARG A 20 27.10 -29.39 -26.12
CA ARG A 20 28.29 -30.23 -26.20
C ARG A 20 28.79 -30.24 -27.64
N PHE A 21 29.95 -29.64 -27.86
CA PHE A 21 30.63 -29.61 -29.14
C PHE A 21 32.15 -29.87 -28.91
N PRO A 22 32.89 -30.32 -29.92
CA PRO A 22 34.33 -30.41 -29.81
C PRO A 22 34.97 -29.13 -29.38
N PHE A 23 36.00 -29.20 -28.55
CA PHE A 23 36.64 -28.02 -28.00
C PHE A 23 37.15 -27.10 -29.12
N ASP A 24 36.50 -25.92 -29.21
CA ASP A 24 36.85 -24.85 -30.10
C ASP A 24 37.06 -23.59 -29.27
N THR A 25 38.33 -23.13 -29.27
CA THR A 25 38.72 -21.95 -28.46
C THR A 25 38.03 -20.70 -28.94
N SER A 26 37.79 -20.55 -30.26
CA SER A 26 37.18 -19.39 -30.86
C SER A 26 35.72 -19.31 -30.52
N ALA A 27 34.93 -20.36 -30.76
CA ALA A 27 33.53 -20.46 -30.39
C ALA A 27 33.32 -20.37 -28.88
N SER A 28 34.16 -20.97 -28.07
CA SER A 28 34.12 -20.90 -26.61
C SER A 28 34.37 -19.48 -26.07
N ASN A 29 35.30 -18.76 -26.67
CA ASN A 29 35.60 -17.37 -26.31
C ASN A 29 34.46 -16.43 -26.74
N ALA A 30 33.87 -16.64 -27.92
CA ALA A 30 32.72 -15.88 -28.40
C ALA A 30 31.50 -16.07 -27.49
N LEU A 31 31.14 -17.29 -27.11
CA LEU A 31 30.08 -17.57 -26.15
C LEU A 31 30.31 -16.88 -24.81
N LYS A 32 31.55 -16.93 -24.30
CA LYS A 32 31.93 -16.29 -23.02
C LYS A 32 31.89 -14.78 -23.06
N HIS A 33 32.27 -14.16 -24.17
CA HIS A 33 32.39 -12.72 -24.31
C HIS A 33 31.05 -12.05 -24.64
N GLU A 34 30.26 -12.67 -25.52
CA GLU A 34 29.01 -12.11 -25.99
C GLU A 34 27.79 -12.47 -25.13
N MET A 35 27.91 -13.51 -24.29
CA MET A 35 26.88 -13.99 -23.41
C MET A 35 27.45 -14.25 -21.99
N PRO A 36 27.78 -13.21 -21.24
CA PRO A 36 28.43 -13.35 -19.95
C PRO A 36 27.50 -14.00 -18.90
N TRP A 37 28.11 -14.56 -17.85
CA TRP A 37 27.39 -15.12 -16.69
C TRP A 37 26.31 -14.16 -16.18
N PRO A 38 25.09 -14.60 -15.78
CA PRO A 38 24.69 -16.00 -15.57
C PRO A 38 24.11 -16.71 -16.81
N ARG A 39 23.97 -16.07 -17.96
CA ARG A 39 23.33 -16.63 -19.16
C ARG A 39 24.09 -17.82 -19.73
N THR A 40 25.41 -17.83 -19.61
CA THR A 40 26.25 -18.94 -20.04
C THR A 40 27.25 -19.34 -18.97
N GLN A 41 27.54 -20.63 -18.87
CA GLN A 41 28.55 -21.16 -17.97
C GLN A 41 29.22 -22.38 -18.60
N PHE A 42 30.55 -22.53 -18.46
CA PHE A 42 31.26 -23.72 -18.85
C PHE A 42 31.40 -24.67 -17.67
N ASP A 43 30.92 -25.90 -17.82
CA ASP A 43 31.12 -27.01 -16.87
C ASP A 43 32.41 -27.74 -17.23
N GLY A 44 33.46 -27.49 -16.47
CA GLY A 44 34.78 -28.09 -16.70
C GLY A 44 34.87 -29.58 -16.47
N GLU A 45 34.04 -30.15 -15.60
CA GLU A 45 33.98 -31.57 -15.33
C GLU A 45 33.30 -32.33 -16.49
N LYS A 46 32.18 -31.78 -16.96
CA LYS A 46 31.39 -32.39 -18.03
C LYS A 46 31.82 -31.95 -19.42
N LYS A 47 32.76 -31.02 -19.51
CA LYS A 47 33.28 -30.42 -20.77
C LYS A 47 32.17 -29.95 -21.71
N MET A 48 31.23 -29.19 -21.17
CA MET A 48 30.10 -28.64 -21.93
C MET A 48 29.75 -27.22 -21.50
N TRP A 49 29.20 -26.48 -22.43
CA TRP A 49 28.59 -25.17 -22.15
C TRP A 49 27.16 -25.33 -21.71
N THR A 50 26.74 -24.51 -20.74
CA THR A 50 25.37 -24.45 -20.30
C THR A 50 24.83 -23.05 -20.52
N ILE A 51 23.67 -22.95 -21.13
CA ILE A 51 22.98 -21.67 -21.39
C ILE A 51 21.59 -21.68 -20.75
N GLU A 52 21.06 -20.50 -20.46
CA GLU A 52 19.67 -20.37 -20.02
C GLU A 52 18.72 -20.86 -21.11
N ASP A 53 17.67 -21.58 -20.72
CA ASP A 53 16.65 -22.11 -21.63
C ASP A 53 15.59 -21.02 -21.90
N ASP A 54 16.02 -19.91 -22.48
CA ASP A 54 15.19 -18.83 -23.00
C ASP A 54 15.53 -18.53 -24.47
N ILE A 55 14.54 -18.00 -25.17
CA ILE A 55 14.62 -17.90 -26.65
C ILE A 55 15.70 -16.93 -27.11
N GLU A 56 15.91 -15.83 -26.37
CA GLU A 56 16.87 -14.80 -26.77
C GLU A 56 18.30 -15.32 -26.58
N THR A 57 18.55 -16.00 -25.46
CA THR A 57 19.83 -16.66 -25.19
C THR A 57 20.11 -17.80 -26.18
N ILE A 58 19.08 -18.61 -26.49
CA ILE A 58 19.22 -19.70 -27.49
C ILE A 58 19.51 -19.13 -28.87
N LYS A 59 18.74 -18.15 -29.38
CA LYS A 59 18.96 -17.53 -30.69
C LYS A 59 20.38 -16.93 -30.78
N LYS A 60 20.85 -16.28 -29.75
CA LYS A 60 22.17 -15.68 -29.70
C LYS A 60 23.27 -16.74 -29.70
N ALA A 61 23.12 -17.80 -28.88
CA ALA A 61 24.07 -18.91 -28.88
C ALA A 61 24.15 -19.65 -30.22
N VAL A 62 22.99 -19.86 -30.84
CA VAL A 62 22.90 -20.46 -32.20
C VAL A 62 23.62 -19.60 -33.23
N ALA A 63 23.38 -18.28 -33.25
CA ALA A 63 24.03 -17.37 -34.17
C ALA A 63 25.57 -17.42 -34.01
N ILE A 64 26.07 -17.33 -32.78
CA ILE A 64 27.51 -17.42 -32.49
C ILE A 64 28.10 -18.73 -32.98
N LEU A 65 27.44 -19.88 -32.73
CA LEU A 65 27.95 -21.19 -33.13
C LEU A 65 27.85 -21.38 -34.63
N GLN A 66 26.85 -20.83 -35.33
CA GLN A 66 26.75 -20.85 -36.78
C GLN A 66 27.89 -20.07 -37.46
N GLU A 67 28.26 -18.91 -36.92
CA GLU A 67 29.42 -18.14 -37.40
C GLU A 67 30.74 -18.92 -37.27
N HIS A 68 30.79 -19.85 -36.33
CA HIS A 68 31.94 -20.74 -36.11
C HIS A 68 31.85 -22.11 -36.82
N GLY A 69 30.89 -22.26 -37.75
CA GLY A 69 30.80 -23.41 -38.65
C GLY A 69 30.05 -24.62 -38.07
N TYR A 70 29.25 -24.42 -37.02
CA TYR A 70 28.41 -25.51 -36.48
C TYR A 70 27.05 -25.52 -37.18
N ASP A 71 26.61 -26.73 -37.60
CA ASP A 71 25.32 -26.90 -38.31
C ASP A 71 24.22 -27.39 -37.37
N PHE A 72 23.09 -26.69 -37.42
CA PHE A 72 21.90 -26.98 -36.61
C PHE A 72 20.78 -27.66 -37.42
N SER A 73 20.98 -27.88 -38.73
CA SER A 73 19.95 -28.45 -39.63
C SER A 73 19.57 -29.92 -39.31
N SER A 74 20.41 -30.62 -38.56
CA SER A 74 20.20 -32.02 -38.18
C SER A 74 19.97 -32.25 -36.67
N LEU A 75 19.50 -31.22 -35.96
CA LEU A 75 19.28 -31.29 -34.51
C LEU A 75 18.10 -32.20 -34.16
N LEU A 76 18.40 -33.46 -33.94
CA LEU A 76 17.56 -34.38 -33.16
C LEU A 76 17.83 -34.08 -31.68
N LEU A 77 16.85 -33.48 -31.02
CA LEU A 77 16.83 -33.44 -29.55
C LEU A 77 16.87 -34.88 -29.05
N ALA A 78 18.02 -35.32 -28.59
CA ALA A 78 18.18 -36.68 -28.02
C ALA A 78 17.42 -36.70 -26.67
N ASP A 79 16.27 -37.35 -26.66
CA ASP A 79 15.57 -37.82 -25.45
C ASP A 79 16.41 -38.92 -24.78
N GLY A 80 17.49 -38.55 -24.13
CA GLY A 80 18.43 -39.47 -23.53
C GLY A 80 18.77 -39.20 -22.07
N VAL A 81 17.71 -39.13 -21.24
CA VAL A 81 17.88 -39.31 -19.80
C VAL A 81 17.23 -40.63 -19.42
N GLU A 82 18.01 -41.55 -18.82
CA GLU A 82 17.47 -42.77 -18.21
C GLU A 82 16.35 -42.37 -17.23
N GLN A 83 15.13 -42.84 -17.52
CA GLN A 83 13.97 -42.55 -16.69
C GLN A 83 14.07 -43.26 -15.35
N PRO A 84 13.81 -42.60 -14.19
CA PRO A 84 13.68 -43.31 -12.92
C PRO A 84 12.59 -44.36 -13.00
N ARG A 85 12.84 -45.55 -12.45
CA ARG A 85 11.85 -46.64 -12.40
C ARG A 85 10.60 -46.16 -11.68
N GLY A 86 9.46 -46.11 -12.39
CA GLY A 86 8.15 -45.67 -11.86
C GLY A 86 7.59 -44.38 -12.51
N TYR A 87 8.29 -43.77 -13.46
CA TYR A 87 7.82 -42.60 -14.16
C TYR A 87 6.67 -42.93 -15.15
N VAL A 88 5.52 -42.36 -14.95
CA VAL A 88 4.42 -42.37 -15.92
C VAL A 88 4.42 -40.99 -16.63
N LYS A 89 4.82 -40.99 -17.91
CA LYS A 89 4.74 -39.77 -18.75
C LYS A 89 3.29 -39.34 -18.84
N PRO A 90 2.93 -38.10 -18.43
CA PRO A 90 1.58 -37.61 -18.63
C PRO A 90 1.23 -37.64 -20.12
N ARG A 91 0.10 -38.24 -20.47
CA ARG A 91 -0.40 -38.24 -21.86
C ARG A 91 -1.36 -37.08 -22.04
N GLY A 92 -1.10 -36.23 -23.02
CA GLY A 92 -1.96 -35.13 -23.41
C GLY A 92 -1.71 -33.83 -22.67
N THR A 93 -2.27 -32.77 -23.22
CA THR A 93 -2.31 -31.43 -22.60
C THR A 93 -3.49 -31.38 -21.66
N GLY A 94 -3.31 -30.81 -20.46
CA GLY A 94 -4.39 -30.70 -19.49
C GLY A 94 -3.98 -30.01 -18.20
N ALA A 95 -4.96 -29.78 -17.35
CA ALA A 95 -4.80 -29.25 -16.01
C ALA A 95 -5.60 -30.10 -15.02
N GLU A 96 -5.08 -30.29 -13.79
CA GLU A 96 -5.84 -30.93 -12.72
C GLU A 96 -5.43 -30.34 -11.36
N ILE A 97 -6.34 -30.39 -10.37
CA ILE A 97 -6.06 -29.95 -9.01
C ILE A 97 -5.30 -31.04 -8.26
N ARG A 98 -4.23 -30.62 -7.57
CA ARG A 98 -3.44 -31.46 -6.69
C ARG A 98 -3.18 -30.75 -5.37
N GLY A 99 -4.03 -31.01 -4.40
CA GLY A 99 -4.07 -30.25 -3.15
C GLY A 99 -4.42 -28.78 -3.42
N ARG A 100 -3.57 -27.84 -2.97
CA ARG A 100 -3.74 -26.40 -3.23
C ARG A 100 -3.02 -25.91 -4.49
N GLN A 101 -2.73 -26.82 -5.44
CA GLN A 101 -1.98 -26.49 -6.65
C GLN A 101 -2.70 -26.99 -7.90
N VAL A 102 -2.61 -26.25 -8.98
CA VAL A 102 -2.98 -26.64 -10.33
C VAL A 102 -1.77 -27.29 -10.97
N GLU A 103 -1.85 -28.57 -11.31
CA GLU A 103 -0.83 -29.29 -12.06
C GLU A 103 -1.09 -29.10 -13.56
N LEU A 104 -0.20 -28.36 -14.24
CA LEU A 104 -0.26 -28.12 -15.67
C LEU A 104 0.66 -29.09 -16.41
N ARG A 105 0.11 -29.73 -17.46
CA ARG A 105 0.85 -30.62 -18.36
C ARG A 105 0.50 -30.31 -19.80
N TRP A 106 1.44 -30.48 -20.69
CA TRP A 106 1.21 -30.34 -22.13
C TRP A 106 2.16 -31.21 -22.94
N ASP A 107 1.71 -31.56 -24.13
CA ASP A 107 2.51 -32.23 -25.12
C ASP A 107 3.59 -31.32 -25.71
N PHE A 108 4.57 -31.92 -26.37
CA PHE A 108 5.68 -31.20 -26.98
C PHE A 108 5.18 -30.15 -28.00
N VAL A 109 5.46 -28.89 -27.73
CA VAL A 109 5.17 -27.77 -28.65
C VAL A 109 6.31 -27.67 -29.66
N ARG A 110 6.03 -27.91 -30.94
CA ARG A 110 7.03 -27.91 -32.03
C ARG A 110 7.52 -26.50 -32.38
N ASP A 111 6.63 -25.53 -32.30
CA ASP A 111 6.97 -24.14 -32.53
C ASP A 111 7.78 -23.56 -31.36
N ILE A 112 8.98 -23.10 -31.72
CA ILE A 112 9.96 -22.59 -30.72
C ILE A 112 9.47 -21.30 -30.07
N GLU A 113 8.79 -20.42 -30.85
CA GLU A 113 8.30 -19.12 -30.33
C GLU A 113 7.11 -19.31 -29.40
N ALA A 114 6.13 -20.13 -29.81
CA ALA A 114 4.99 -20.47 -28.95
C ALA A 114 5.45 -21.19 -27.67
N ARG A 115 6.42 -22.07 -27.76
CA ARG A 115 7.00 -22.76 -26.60
C ARG A 115 7.67 -21.79 -25.63
N ALA A 116 8.45 -20.83 -26.13
CA ALA A 116 9.08 -19.84 -25.30
C ALA A 116 8.06 -18.89 -24.67
N ARG A 117 7.00 -18.53 -25.41
CA ARG A 117 5.90 -17.73 -24.87
C ARG A 117 5.17 -18.47 -23.74
N LEU A 118 4.90 -19.78 -23.93
CA LEU A 118 4.28 -20.62 -22.90
C LEU A 118 5.14 -20.68 -21.63
N LEU A 119 6.45 -20.88 -21.77
CA LEU A 119 7.36 -20.85 -20.65
C LEU A 119 7.44 -19.46 -20.00
N LYS A 120 7.31 -18.39 -20.77
CA LYS A 120 7.24 -17.02 -20.25
C LYS A 120 5.97 -16.81 -19.43
N VAL A 121 4.82 -17.28 -19.93
CA VAL A 121 3.53 -17.28 -19.22
C VAL A 121 3.70 -18.00 -17.87
N ILE A 122 4.18 -19.24 -17.87
CA ILE A 122 4.36 -20.00 -16.63
C ILE A 122 5.36 -19.30 -15.69
N LYS A 123 6.45 -18.77 -16.23
CA LYS A 123 7.47 -18.07 -15.45
C LYS A 123 7.01 -16.72 -14.89
N SER A 124 5.95 -16.10 -15.41
CA SER A 124 5.35 -14.90 -14.83
C SER A 124 4.57 -15.19 -13.55
N ILE A 125 4.04 -16.41 -13.42
CA ILE A 125 3.20 -16.80 -12.28
C ILE A 125 4.02 -16.96 -11.00
N SER A 126 3.59 -16.32 -9.93
CA SER A 126 4.22 -16.43 -8.61
C SER A 126 3.92 -17.77 -7.94
N GLY A 127 4.84 -18.24 -7.10
CA GLY A 127 4.65 -19.50 -6.35
C GLY A 127 4.73 -20.78 -7.19
N ARG A 128 4.94 -20.67 -8.52
CA ARG A 128 5.10 -21.84 -9.40
C ARG A 128 6.28 -22.71 -9.01
N ARG A 129 6.14 -24.00 -9.19
CA ARG A 129 7.19 -25.00 -9.01
C ARG A 129 7.17 -26.01 -10.16
N PHE A 130 8.32 -26.40 -10.65
CA PHE A 130 8.43 -27.50 -11.60
C PHE A 130 8.59 -28.82 -10.84
N ASP A 131 7.80 -29.82 -11.20
CA ASP A 131 7.93 -31.19 -10.71
C ASP A 131 8.77 -31.98 -11.72
N PRO A 132 10.05 -32.27 -11.43
CA PRO A 132 10.94 -32.92 -12.36
C PRO A 132 10.60 -34.41 -12.57
N GLU A 133 9.98 -35.07 -11.59
CA GLU A 133 9.59 -36.46 -11.69
C GLU A 133 8.43 -36.66 -12.66
N ARG A 134 7.45 -35.76 -12.59
CA ARG A 134 6.26 -35.75 -13.45
C ARG A 134 6.42 -34.93 -14.73
N LYS A 135 7.45 -34.09 -14.79
CA LYS A 135 7.66 -33.10 -15.86
C LYS A 135 6.47 -32.17 -16.04
N THR A 136 5.85 -31.73 -14.95
CA THR A 136 4.69 -30.85 -14.91
C THR A 136 5.00 -29.60 -14.13
N TRP A 137 4.21 -28.54 -14.38
CA TRP A 137 4.29 -27.31 -13.59
C TRP A 137 3.18 -27.30 -12.56
N LEU A 138 3.54 -26.99 -11.33
CA LEU A 138 2.61 -26.78 -10.22
C LEU A 138 2.45 -25.29 -9.99
N ILE A 139 1.21 -24.82 -10.04
CA ILE A 139 0.83 -23.43 -9.84
C ILE A 139 -0.14 -23.37 -8.68
N PRO A 140 0.02 -22.46 -7.69
CA PRO A 140 -0.97 -22.30 -6.63
C PRO A 140 -2.36 -22.05 -7.20
N VAL A 141 -3.40 -22.63 -6.63
CA VAL A 141 -4.81 -22.42 -7.04
C VAL A 141 -5.16 -20.93 -7.01
N ALA A 142 -4.67 -20.19 -6.01
CA ALA A 142 -4.81 -18.73 -5.91
C ALA A 142 -4.20 -17.94 -7.08
N GLN A 143 -3.43 -18.58 -7.98
CA GLN A 143 -2.90 -18.00 -9.21
C GLN A 143 -3.66 -18.44 -10.46
N GLY A 144 -4.76 -19.16 -10.30
CA GLY A 144 -5.55 -19.70 -11.41
C GLY A 144 -6.03 -18.63 -12.38
N HIS A 145 -6.51 -17.51 -11.88
CA HIS A 145 -6.92 -16.39 -12.73
C HIS A 145 -5.74 -15.75 -13.49
N ASN A 146 -4.59 -15.59 -12.86
CA ASN A 146 -3.43 -15.03 -13.52
C ASN A 146 -2.98 -15.93 -14.68
N ILE A 147 -2.98 -17.26 -14.47
CA ILE A 147 -2.61 -18.19 -15.54
C ILE A 147 -3.65 -18.20 -16.66
N VAL A 148 -4.95 -18.13 -16.35
CA VAL A 148 -6.03 -18.04 -17.35
C VAL A 148 -5.89 -16.78 -18.19
N LYS A 149 -5.69 -15.62 -17.57
CA LYS A 149 -5.47 -14.34 -18.23
C LYS A 149 -4.24 -14.37 -19.16
N GLU A 150 -3.10 -14.79 -18.66
CA GLU A 150 -1.85 -14.86 -19.42
C GLU A 150 -1.93 -15.87 -20.58
N LEU A 151 -2.66 -16.98 -20.42
CA LEU A 151 -2.90 -17.95 -21.48
C LEU A 151 -3.84 -17.39 -22.55
N ALA A 152 -4.88 -16.64 -22.16
CA ALA A 152 -5.80 -15.98 -23.09
C ALA A 152 -5.06 -14.96 -23.95
N GLU A 153 -4.28 -14.04 -23.32
CA GLU A 153 -3.46 -13.06 -24.03
C GLU A 153 -2.47 -13.74 -24.99
N ALA A 154 -1.77 -14.79 -24.54
CA ALA A 154 -0.86 -15.54 -25.40
C ALA A 154 -1.58 -16.25 -26.56
N SER A 155 -2.84 -16.62 -26.39
CA SER A 155 -3.62 -17.25 -27.47
C SER A 155 -3.96 -16.30 -28.60
N GLU A 156 -4.08 -15.01 -28.31
CA GLU A 156 -4.31 -13.95 -29.31
C GLU A 156 -3.05 -13.66 -30.11
N GLU A 157 -1.87 -13.76 -29.50
CA GLU A 157 -0.58 -13.59 -30.17
C GLU A 157 -0.29 -14.72 -31.19
N PHE A 158 -0.89 -15.91 -31.01
CA PHE A 158 -0.66 -17.10 -31.83
C PHE A 158 -1.99 -17.70 -32.35
N PRO A 159 -2.73 -17.00 -33.21
CA PRO A 159 -4.10 -17.40 -33.62
C PRO A 159 -4.17 -18.67 -34.47
N GLU A 160 -3.11 -18.99 -35.22
CA GLU A 160 -3.07 -20.18 -36.10
C GLU A 160 -2.29 -21.32 -35.48
N ASN A 161 -2.20 -22.45 -35.79
CA ASN A 161 -1.48 -23.68 -35.38
C ASN A 161 -1.00 -23.83 -33.93
N ASN A 162 -0.52 -22.78 -33.28
CA ASN A 162 0.03 -22.83 -31.89
C ASN A 162 -0.82 -22.09 -30.85
N GLY A 163 -1.72 -21.20 -31.27
CA GLY A 163 -2.76 -20.64 -30.39
C GLY A 163 -3.64 -21.71 -29.77
N ASN A 164 -3.65 -22.90 -30.38
CA ASN A 164 -4.41 -24.04 -29.89
C ASN A 164 -3.91 -24.57 -28.54
N ILE A 165 -2.59 -24.52 -28.24
CA ILE A 165 -2.06 -24.97 -26.96
C ILE A 165 -2.44 -24.02 -25.83
N PHE A 166 -2.42 -22.72 -26.06
CA PHE A 166 -2.80 -21.72 -25.07
C PHE A 166 -4.30 -21.79 -24.77
N ARG A 167 -5.15 -21.85 -25.79
CA ARG A 167 -6.60 -22.00 -25.65
C ARG A 167 -6.97 -23.32 -24.98
N LEU A 168 -6.26 -24.39 -25.29
CA LEU A 168 -6.52 -25.69 -24.69
C LEU A 168 -6.16 -25.67 -23.20
N LEU A 169 -5.00 -25.15 -22.81
CA LEU A 169 -4.61 -25.02 -21.42
C LEU A 169 -5.53 -24.04 -20.67
N GLU A 170 -5.88 -22.91 -21.26
CA GLU A 170 -6.85 -21.96 -20.70
C GLU A 170 -8.17 -22.66 -20.39
N LYS A 171 -8.72 -23.38 -21.38
CA LYS A 171 -9.98 -24.13 -21.23
C LYS A 171 -9.91 -25.20 -20.14
N GLU A 172 -8.81 -25.96 -20.08
CA GLU A 172 -8.60 -26.99 -19.06
C GLU A 172 -8.48 -26.38 -17.66
N VAL A 173 -7.77 -25.26 -17.50
CA VAL A 173 -7.67 -24.55 -16.23
C VAL A 173 -9.01 -23.96 -15.81
N ARG A 174 -9.74 -23.33 -16.73
CA ARG A 174 -11.08 -22.77 -16.46
C ARG A 174 -12.11 -23.84 -16.11
N ALA A 175 -11.97 -25.05 -16.63
CA ALA A 175 -12.86 -26.16 -16.34
C ALA A 175 -12.68 -26.77 -14.95
N LEU A 176 -11.63 -26.40 -14.22
CA LEU A 176 -11.43 -26.83 -12.85
C LEU A 176 -12.44 -26.12 -11.92
N PRO A 177 -13.25 -26.85 -11.16
CA PRO A 177 -14.30 -26.27 -10.35
C PRO A 177 -13.79 -25.15 -9.41
N GLU A 178 -12.68 -25.43 -8.72
CA GLU A 178 -12.08 -24.50 -7.78
C GLU A 178 -11.56 -23.20 -8.46
N ILE A 179 -11.13 -23.31 -9.70
CA ILE A 179 -10.70 -22.13 -10.48
C ILE A 179 -11.91 -21.38 -11.03
N ASN A 180 -12.92 -22.08 -11.47
CA ASN A 180 -14.13 -21.44 -11.98
C ASN A 180 -14.86 -20.69 -10.87
N GLU A 181 -15.08 -21.31 -9.73
CA GLU A 181 -15.66 -20.69 -8.53
C GLU A 181 -14.84 -19.45 -8.11
N TRP A 182 -13.52 -19.60 -8.03
CA TRP A 182 -12.65 -18.49 -7.70
C TRP A 182 -12.72 -17.34 -8.72
N LEU A 183 -12.81 -17.65 -10.03
CA LEU A 183 -12.97 -16.64 -11.10
C LEU A 183 -14.31 -15.92 -10.99
N GLU A 184 -15.39 -16.63 -10.71
CA GLU A 184 -16.72 -16.02 -10.50
C GLU A 184 -16.69 -15.08 -9.29
N ASP A 185 -16.07 -15.51 -8.20
CA ASP A 185 -15.91 -14.69 -7.00
C ASP A 185 -14.97 -13.49 -7.24
N ALA A 186 -13.91 -13.66 -8.05
CA ALA A 186 -13.04 -12.55 -8.42
C ALA A 186 -13.79 -11.50 -9.26
N ILE A 187 -14.64 -11.93 -10.20
CA ILE A 187 -15.50 -11.02 -10.98
C ILE A 187 -16.44 -10.28 -10.04
N LYS A 188 -17.14 -11.00 -9.15
CA LYS A 188 -18.02 -10.39 -8.15
C LYS A 188 -17.27 -9.40 -7.26
N ARG A 189 -16.05 -9.73 -6.80
CA ARG A 189 -15.22 -8.80 -6.01
C ARG A 189 -14.88 -7.53 -6.78
N VAL A 190 -14.52 -7.63 -8.05
CA VAL A 190 -14.26 -6.46 -8.90
C VAL A 190 -15.51 -5.60 -9.04
N GLU A 191 -16.68 -6.21 -9.24
CA GLU A 191 -17.97 -5.50 -9.28
C GLU A 191 -18.27 -4.83 -7.94
N LEU A 192 -18.12 -5.54 -6.81
CA LEU A 192 -18.33 -4.99 -5.47
C LEU A 192 -17.32 -3.88 -5.10
N SER A 193 -16.11 -3.91 -5.64
CA SER A 193 -15.05 -2.94 -5.29
C SER A 193 -15.41 -1.49 -5.60
N HIS A 194 -16.40 -1.27 -6.46
CA HIS A 194 -16.93 0.04 -6.85
C HIS A 194 -18.42 0.21 -6.50
N ALA A 195 -19.08 -0.82 -5.99
CA ALA A 195 -20.50 -0.76 -5.66
C ALA A 195 -20.74 0.06 -4.38
N VAL A 196 -21.77 0.91 -4.43
CA VAL A 196 -22.24 1.71 -3.30
C VAL A 196 -23.46 1.06 -2.65
N ASP A 197 -24.32 0.47 -3.48
CA ASP A 197 -25.50 -0.27 -3.07
C ASP A 197 -25.79 -1.36 -4.11
N LEU A 198 -26.48 -2.41 -3.68
CA LEU A 198 -26.88 -3.54 -4.51
C LEU A 198 -28.33 -3.94 -4.16
N GLU A 199 -29.25 -2.98 -4.18
CA GLU A 199 -30.68 -3.26 -3.99
C GLU A 199 -31.17 -4.35 -4.95
N GLY A 200 -31.87 -5.36 -4.41
CA GLY A 200 -32.42 -6.47 -5.20
C GLY A 200 -31.42 -7.56 -5.60
N ASN A 201 -30.21 -7.56 -5.03
CA ASN A 201 -29.24 -8.64 -5.18
C ASN A 201 -29.44 -9.70 -4.09
N GLU A 202 -29.68 -10.95 -4.46
CA GLU A 202 -29.96 -12.05 -3.51
C GLU A 202 -28.84 -12.22 -2.45
N LEU A 203 -27.56 -12.05 -2.85
CA LEU A 203 -26.42 -12.11 -1.92
C LEU A 203 -26.53 -11.03 -0.84
N MET A 204 -26.98 -9.83 -1.21
CA MET A 204 -27.11 -8.71 -0.28
C MET A 204 -28.32 -8.84 0.63
N GLU A 205 -29.41 -9.45 0.16
CA GLU A 205 -30.60 -9.71 0.97
C GLU A 205 -30.29 -10.76 2.06
N ASP A 206 -29.62 -11.86 1.71
CA ASP A 206 -29.17 -12.87 2.69
C ASP A 206 -28.20 -12.27 3.70
N LEU A 207 -27.17 -11.58 3.22
CA LEU A 207 -26.18 -10.94 4.09
C LEU A 207 -26.83 -9.93 5.05
N THR A 208 -27.75 -9.12 4.55
CA THR A 208 -28.50 -8.15 5.37
C THR A 208 -29.26 -8.84 6.49
N THR A 209 -29.98 -9.92 6.16
CA THR A 209 -30.72 -10.69 7.13
C THR A 209 -29.82 -11.29 8.21
N ARG A 210 -28.67 -11.80 7.82
CA ARG A 210 -27.66 -12.37 8.75
C ARG A 210 -27.05 -11.29 9.65
N LEU A 211 -26.71 -10.13 9.10
CA LEU A 211 -26.16 -9.00 9.86
C LEU A 211 -27.18 -8.44 10.86
N ASP A 212 -28.44 -8.25 10.44
CA ASP A 212 -29.50 -7.73 11.29
C ASP A 212 -29.86 -8.72 12.43
N ALA A 213 -29.69 -10.02 12.19
CA ALA A 213 -29.84 -11.05 13.23
C ALA A 213 -28.64 -11.11 14.21
N THR A 214 -27.48 -10.61 13.81
CA THR A 214 -26.25 -10.68 14.61
C THR A 214 -26.10 -9.48 15.55
N PHE A 215 -26.53 -8.30 15.11
CA PHE A 215 -26.33 -7.06 15.84
C PHE A 215 -27.54 -6.64 16.69
N PRO A 216 -27.34 -5.78 17.72
CA PRO A 216 -28.46 -5.17 18.45
C PRO A 216 -29.45 -4.46 17.52
N GLU A 217 -30.76 -4.61 17.74
CA GLU A 217 -31.86 -4.10 16.89
C GLU A 217 -31.74 -2.59 16.54
N HIS A 218 -31.12 -1.79 17.41
CA HIS A 218 -30.95 -0.34 17.21
C HIS A 218 -29.71 0.02 16.37
N LEU A 219 -28.94 -0.96 15.92
CA LEU A 219 -27.74 -0.78 15.11
C LEU A 219 -27.93 -1.45 13.74
N SER A 220 -27.68 -0.73 12.69
CA SER A 220 -27.63 -1.29 11.34
C SER A 220 -26.47 -0.71 10.53
N LEU A 221 -25.95 -1.50 9.62
CA LEU A 221 -24.91 -1.05 8.70
C LEU A 221 -25.53 -0.25 7.55
N TYR A 222 -24.83 0.80 7.12
CA TYR A 222 -25.18 1.48 5.87
C TYR A 222 -25.04 0.52 4.65
N PRO A 223 -25.79 0.74 3.56
CA PRO A 223 -25.74 -0.12 2.38
C PRO A 223 -24.32 -0.37 1.89
N PHE A 224 -23.51 0.68 1.72
CA PHE A 224 -22.12 0.53 1.30
C PHE A 224 -21.23 -0.22 2.32
N GLN A 225 -21.54 -0.18 3.61
CA GLN A 225 -20.81 -0.97 4.62
C GLN A 225 -21.16 -2.45 4.50
N ARG A 226 -22.40 -2.79 4.19
CA ARG A 226 -22.82 -4.16 3.88
C ARG A 226 -22.10 -4.69 2.64
N VAL A 227 -21.97 -3.88 1.58
CA VAL A 227 -21.15 -4.21 0.41
C VAL A 227 -19.69 -4.50 0.80
N GLY A 228 -19.13 -3.72 1.73
CA GLY A 228 -17.79 -3.98 2.25
C GLY A 228 -17.66 -5.30 2.99
N VAL A 229 -18.69 -5.68 3.80
CA VAL A 229 -18.72 -6.99 4.46
C VAL A 229 -18.84 -8.13 3.44
N ALA A 230 -19.71 -7.99 2.42
CA ALA A 230 -19.80 -8.94 1.31
C ALA A 230 -18.47 -9.14 0.58
N PHE A 231 -17.76 -8.05 0.34
CA PHE A 231 -16.41 -8.11 -0.26
C PHE A 231 -15.42 -8.90 0.61
N ILE A 232 -15.46 -8.69 1.94
CA ILE A 232 -14.60 -9.44 2.87
C ILE A 232 -14.95 -10.94 2.85
N GLU A 233 -16.23 -11.30 2.82
CA GLU A 233 -16.68 -12.70 2.72
C GLU A 233 -16.18 -13.36 1.43
N LEU A 234 -16.41 -12.73 0.27
CA LEU A 234 -15.93 -13.23 -1.02
C LEU A 234 -14.40 -13.29 -1.14
N ALA A 235 -13.67 -12.50 -0.35
CA ALA A 235 -12.22 -12.56 -0.26
C ALA A 235 -11.71 -13.55 0.80
N ASP A 236 -12.61 -14.40 1.35
CA ASP A 236 -12.32 -15.35 2.43
C ASP A 236 -11.57 -14.72 3.61
N GLY A 237 -11.94 -13.48 3.95
CA GLY A 237 -11.31 -12.72 5.03
C GLY A 237 -9.89 -12.23 4.75
N ARG A 238 -9.39 -12.29 3.51
CA ARG A 238 -8.04 -11.80 3.17
C ARG A 238 -8.11 -10.64 2.19
N CYS A 239 -8.27 -9.43 2.71
CA CYS A 239 -8.45 -8.25 1.85
C CYS A 239 -7.99 -6.94 2.50
N ILE A 240 -8.00 -5.89 1.68
CA ILE A 240 -7.72 -4.51 2.06
C ILE A 240 -9.02 -3.71 1.93
N ILE A 241 -9.44 -3.10 3.03
CA ILE A 241 -10.51 -2.10 3.02
C ILE A 241 -9.84 -0.73 2.90
N GLY A 242 -9.75 -0.27 1.65
CA GLY A 242 -9.09 0.97 1.26
C GLY A 242 -10.01 2.18 1.16
N ASP A 243 -11.24 2.08 1.63
CA ASP A 243 -12.24 3.16 1.65
C ASP A 243 -11.70 4.42 2.29
N ASP A 244 -12.18 5.57 1.85
CA ASP A 244 -11.84 6.87 2.42
C ASP A 244 -12.06 6.90 3.94
N MET A 245 -11.46 7.88 4.59
CA MET A 245 -11.59 8.04 6.04
C MET A 245 -13.01 8.45 6.43
N GLY A 246 -13.47 7.94 7.57
CA GLY A 246 -14.77 8.29 8.14
C GLY A 246 -15.97 7.56 7.52
N VAL A 247 -15.77 6.61 6.60
CA VAL A 247 -16.85 5.79 6.03
C VAL A 247 -17.14 4.51 6.84
N GLY A 248 -16.41 4.26 7.93
CA GLY A 248 -16.69 3.15 8.84
C GLY A 248 -16.01 1.82 8.49
N LYS A 249 -14.75 1.84 8.08
CA LYS A 249 -13.93 0.62 7.85
C LYS A 249 -13.91 -0.32 9.07
N THR A 250 -13.83 0.25 10.27
CA THR A 250 -13.90 -0.48 11.55
C THR A 250 -15.18 -1.29 11.64
N ILE A 251 -16.33 -0.71 11.28
CA ILE A 251 -17.64 -1.37 11.37
C ILE A 251 -17.76 -2.47 10.30
N GLN A 252 -17.18 -2.28 9.12
CA GLN A 252 -17.15 -3.34 8.11
C GLN A 252 -16.36 -4.57 8.60
N ALA A 253 -15.19 -4.34 9.24
CA ALA A 253 -14.42 -5.44 9.84
C ALA A 253 -15.18 -6.11 11.01
N ILE A 254 -15.85 -5.34 11.89
CA ILE A 254 -16.69 -5.88 12.96
C ILE A 254 -17.89 -6.64 12.37
N GLY A 255 -18.47 -6.16 11.27
CA GLY A 255 -19.53 -6.82 10.53
C GLY A 255 -19.15 -8.23 10.11
N TYR A 256 -18.00 -8.37 9.48
CA TYR A 256 -17.45 -9.68 9.11
C TYR A 256 -17.20 -10.57 10.34
N MET A 257 -16.56 -10.03 11.39
CA MET A 257 -16.27 -10.80 12.60
C MET A 257 -17.54 -11.27 13.34
N GLY A 258 -18.60 -10.49 13.29
CA GLY A 258 -19.89 -10.89 13.89
C GLY A 258 -20.56 -12.06 13.17
N LEU A 259 -20.40 -12.15 11.85
CA LEU A 259 -20.90 -13.25 11.05
C LEU A 259 -20.05 -14.53 11.16
N HIS A 260 -18.78 -14.39 11.51
CA HIS A 260 -17.79 -15.47 11.50
C HIS A 260 -17.17 -15.72 12.89
N ILE A 261 -17.98 -16.25 13.82
CA ILE A 261 -17.52 -16.63 15.17
C ILE A 261 -16.46 -17.75 15.11
N ASP A 262 -16.51 -18.58 14.11
CA ASP A 262 -15.50 -19.64 13.82
C ASP A 262 -14.12 -19.07 13.48
N ARG A 263 -14.04 -17.80 13.10
CA ARG A 263 -12.80 -17.06 12.84
C ARG A 263 -12.23 -16.35 14.09
N TRP A 264 -12.84 -16.53 15.27
CA TRP A 264 -12.29 -16.07 16.54
C TRP A 264 -11.26 -17.09 17.07
N PRO A 265 -10.26 -16.70 17.85
CA PRO A 265 -10.00 -15.34 18.35
C PRO A 265 -9.35 -14.43 17.31
N ALA A 266 -9.56 -13.13 17.46
CA ALA A 266 -9.00 -12.11 16.59
C ALA A 266 -8.01 -11.18 17.31
N LEU A 267 -6.90 -10.87 16.64
CA LEU A 267 -5.94 -9.86 17.08
C LEU A 267 -6.12 -8.57 16.27
N ILE A 268 -6.41 -7.47 16.96
CA ILE A 268 -6.52 -6.16 16.36
C ILE A 268 -5.24 -5.38 16.62
N VAL A 269 -4.49 -5.11 15.55
CA VAL A 269 -3.24 -4.34 15.57
C VAL A 269 -3.55 -2.94 15.05
N CYS A 270 -3.47 -1.92 15.91
CA CYS A 270 -3.87 -0.57 15.58
C CYS A 270 -2.92 0.49 16.16
N PRO A 271 -3.01 1.77 15.76
CA PRO A 271 -2.32 2.85 16.46
C PRO A 271 -2.73 2.95 17.94
N ALA A 272 -1.81 3.39 18.80
CA ALA A 272 -2.00 3.40 20.26
C ALA A 272 -3.23 4.22 20.72
N ASN A 273 -3.55 5.27 19.99
CA ASN A 273 -4.64 6.21 20.30
C ASN A 273 -6.03 5.68 19.91
N VAL A 274 -6.14 4.63 19.07
CA VAL A 274 -7.43 4.06 18.65
C VAL A 274 -7.81 2.77 19.38
N LYS A 275 -6.95 2.25 20.25
CA LYS A 275 -7.22 0.99 20.98
C LYS A 275 -8.55 1.00 21.72
N TYR A 276 -8.80 2.05 22.49
CA TYR A 276 -10.04 2.18 23.28
C TYR A 276 -11.26 2.48 22.42
N ASN A 277 -11.07 3.07 21.23
CA ASN A 277 -12.15 3.21 20.27
C ASN A 277 -12.56 1.85 19.68
N TRP A 278 -11.58 0.98 19.37
CA TRP A 278 -11.85 -0.40 18.96
C TRP A 278 -12.59 -1.18 20.04
N GLU A 279 -12.14 -1.09 21.30
CA GLU A 279 -12.83 -1.70 22.45
C GLU A 279 -14.28 -1.24 22.56
N LYS A 280 -14.51 0.08 22.52
CA LYS A 280 -15.86 0.69 22.58
C LYS A 280 -16.76 0.22 21.43
N GLU A 281 -16.25 0.19 20.21
CA GLU A 281 -17.03 -0.24 19.04
C GLU A 281 -17.33 -1.75 19.08
N LEU A 282 -16.35 -2.59 19.45
CA LEU A 282 -16.59 -4.03 19.59
C LEU A 282 -17.66 -4.32 20.63
N LEU A 283 -17.58 -3.75 21.83
CA LEU A 283 -18.56 -3.93 22.88
C LEU A 283 -19.94 -3.36 22.52
N LYS A 284 -20.00 -2.34 21.69
CA LYS A 284 -21.23 -1.76 21.17
C LYS A 284 -21.93 -2.70 20.17
N TRP A 285 -21.18 -3.25 19.20
CA TRP A 285 -21.74 -4.05 18.11
C TRP A 285 -21.81 -5.54 18.44
N LEU A 286 -20.90 -6.05 19.27
CA LEU A 286 -20.81 -7.44 19.72
C LEU A 286 -20.78 -7.51 21.25
N PRO A 287 -21.88 -7.17 21.94
CA PRO A 287 -21.90 -7.02 23.40
C PRO A 287 -21.63 -8.32 24.17
N SER A 288 -21.76 -9.47 23.53
CA SER A 288 -21.47 -10.79 24.13
C SER A 288 -20.01 -11.20 24.03
N ALA A 289 -19.19 -10.50 23.23
CA ALA A 289 -17.79 -10.83 23.00
C ALA A 289 -16.91 -10.35 24.16
N SER A 290 -15.91 -11.14 24.50
CA SER A 290 -14.84 -10.72 25.44
C SER A 290 -13.77 -9.91 24.68
N VAL A 291 -13.48 -8.71 25.18
CA VAL A 291 -12.54 -7.78 24.55
C VAL A 291 -11.51 -7.30 25.57
N GLU A 292 -10.23 -7.43 25.26
CA GLU A 292 -9.15 -7.02 26.14
C GLU A 292 -8.06 -6.20 25.40
N VAL A 293 -7.55 -5.17 26.07
CA VAL A 293 -6.55 -4.25 25.53
C VAL A 293 -5.19 -4.47 26.18
N ILE A 294 -4.19 -4.85 25.42
CA ILE A 294 -2.79 -4.92 25.88
C ILE A 294 -2.25 -3.48 26.01
N LYS A 295 -1.88 -3.11 27.22
CA LYS A 295 -1.42 -1.76 27.59
C LYS A 295 0.09 -1.65 27.55
N THR A 296 0.81 -2.71 27.95
CA THR A 296 2.27 -2.74 28.04
C THR A 296 2.88 -3.97 27.39
N GLY A 297 4.19 -3.94 27.13
CA GLY A 297 4.92 -5.07 26.56
C GLY A 297 5.29 -6.19 27.54
N LYS A 298 4.76 -6.17 28.78
CA LYS A 298 5.05 -7.16 29.83
C LYS A 298 3.79 -7.88 30.34
N GLU A 299 2.63 -7.48 29.88
CA GLU A 299 1.36 -8.14 30.22
C GLU A 299 1.28 -9.51 29.58
N GLU A 300 0.58 -10.44 30.23
CA GLU A 300 0.17 -11.69 29.60
C GLU A 300 -0.83 -11.41 28.50
N VAL A 301 -0.75 -12.15 27.39
CA VAL A 301 -1.75 -12.07 26.32
C VAL A 301 -3.03 -12.72 26.82
N PRO A 302 -4.15 -11.98 26.88
CA PRO A 302 -5.39 -12.49 27.46
C PRO A 302 -6.03 -13.57 26.57
N ASP A 303 -6.78 -14.46 27.23
CA ASP A 303 -7.60 -15.47 26.55
C ASP A 303 -9.00 -14.93 26.27
N SER A 304 -9.06 -13.91 25.40
CA SER A 304 -10.30 -13.23 25.01
C SER A 304 -10.61 -13.44 23.54
N ASP A 305 -11.86 -13.22 23.14
CA ASP A 305 -12.30 -13.34 21.75
C ASP A 305 -11.61 -12.28 20.86
N PHE A 306 -11.44 -11.08 21.41
CA PHE A 306 -10.73 -9.99 20.76
C PHE A 306 -9.61 -9.45 21.65
N VAL A 307 -8.42 -9.45 21.11
CA VAL A 307 -7.24 -8.85 21.77
C VAL A 307 -6.77 -7.64 20.95
N ILE A 308 -6.67 -6.48 21.60
CA ILE A 308 -6.30 -5.24 20.95
C ILE A 308 -4.88 -4.84 21.37
N ILE A 309 -4.00 -4.60 20.42
CA ILE A 309 -2.60 -4.22 20.67
C ILE A 309 -2.18 -3.09 19.71
N ASN A 310 -1.25 -2.25 20.15
CA ASN A 310 -0.67 -1.28 19.22
C ASN A 310 0.62 -1.77 18.56
N TYR A 311 0.93 -1.25 17.38
CA TYR A 311 2.07 -1.63 16.55
C TYR A 311 3.41 -1.66 17.29
N ASP A 312 3.67 -0.71 18.22
CA ASP A 312 4.94 -0.62 18.93
C ASP A 312 5.15 -1.73 19.99
N LEU A 313 4.06 -2.39 20.39
CA LEU A 313 4.11 -3.52 21.31
C LEU A 313 4.24 -4.87 20.59
N MET A 314 3.95 -4.97 19.29
CA MET A 314 3.98 -6.21 18.53
C MET A 314 5.30 -6.96 18.68
N SER A 315 6.44 -6.27 18.53
CA SER A 315 7.75 -6.92 18.65
C SER A 315 8.10 -7.37 20.06
N LYS A 316 7.51 -6.74 21.10
CA LYS A 316 7.74 -7.09 22.51
C LYS A 316 6.88 -8.27 22.96
N GLN A 317 5.73 -8.43 22.34
CA GLN A 317 4.74 -9.47 22.66
C GLN A 317 4.74 -10.64 21.66
N MET A 318 5.57 -10.60 20.62
CA MET A 318 5.53 -11.54 19.49
C MET A 318 5.45 -13.01 19.92
N ASP A 319 6.32 -13.44 20.82
CA ASP A 319 6.37 -14.85 21.27
C ASP A 319 5.12 -15.26 22.08
N ALA A 320 4.56 -14.34 22.84
CA ALA A 320 3.32 -14.58 23.60
C ALA A 320 2.10 -14.64 22.66
N LEU A 321 2.04 -13.72 21.67
CA LEU A 321 1.00 -13.72 20.64
C LEU A 321 1.05 -14.99 19.77
N LEU A 322 2.23 -15.47 19.41
CA LEU A 322 2.40 -16.73 18.68
C LEU A 322 1.93 -17.94 19.49
N ARG A 323 2.24 -17.98 20.79
CA ARG A 323 1.76 -19.08 21.66
C ARG A 323 0.25 -19.08 21.83
N ARG A 324 -0.37 -17.88 21.91
CA ARG A 324 -1.83 -17.73 22.03
C ARG A 324 -2.52 -18.22 20.74
N GLY A 325 -1.98 -17.84 19.58
CA GLY A 325 -2.58 -18.07 18.28
C GLY A 325 -3.85 -17.23 18.05
N PHE A 326 -4.06 -16.84 16.79
CA PHE A 326 -5.23 -16.06 16.37
C PHE A 326 -5.68 -16.53 15.00
N ASN A 327 -6.97 -16.75 14.82
CA ASN A 327 -7.52 -17.13 13.53
C ASN A 327 -7.68 -15.92 12.61
N THR A 328 -7.91 -14.74 13.18
CA THR A 328 -8.01 -13.48 12.40
C THR A 328 -7.03 -12.43 12.90
N ILE A 329 -6.38 -11.73 11.97
CA ILE A 329 -5.56 -10.55 12.25
C ILE A 329 -6.18 -9.34 11.53
N ILE A 330 -6.49 -8.29 12.28
CA ILE A 330 -6.99 -7.02 11.73
C ILE A 330 -5.91 -5.96 11.93
N CYS A 331 -5.37 -5.41 10.84
CA CYS A 331 -4.36 -4.36 10.84
C CYS A 331 -5.02 -3.01 10.51
N ASP A 332 -5.40 -2.25 11.53
CA ASP A 332 -5.95 -0.92 11.33
C ASP A 332 -4.83 0.10 11.05
N GLU A 333 -5.08 1.03 10.12
CA GLU A 333 -4.06 1.93 9.57
C GLU A 333 -2.81 1.15 9.11
N SER A 334 -3.02 0.14 8.26
CA SER A 334 -1.99 -0.79 7.80
C SER A 334 -0.76 -0.12 7.16
N HIS A 335 -0.83 1.17 6.80
CA HIS A 335 0.33 1.97 6.38
C HIS A 335 1.43 2.08 7.46
N TYR A 336 1.17 1.75 8.73
CA TYR A 336 2.21 1.60 9.76
C TYR A 336 3.19 0.46 9.47
N LEU A 337 2.81 -0.48 8.58
CA LEU A 337 3.64 -1.60 8.14
C LEU A 337 4.51 -1.30 6.91
N LYS A 338 4.51 -0.07 6.38
CA LYS A 338 5.20 0.33 5.14
C LYS A 338 6.70 0.03 5.10
N ASN A 339 7.37 0.00 6.22
CA ASN A 339 8.78 -0.36 6.30
C ASN A 339 8.92 -1.84 6.66
N LYS A 340 9.28 -2.66 5.66
CA LYS A 340 9.43 -4.11 5.79
C LYS A 340 10.49 -4.54 6.84
N ASP A 341 11.49 -3.70 7.09
CA ASP A 341 12.61 -3.99 7.99
C ASP A 341 12.33 -3.52 9.45
N ALA A 342 11.23 -2.83 9.67
CA ALA A 342 10.84 -2.39 11.01
C ALA A 342 10.43 -3.58 11.89
N LYS A 343 10.89 -3.61 13.15
CA LYS A 343 10.60 -4.70 14.11
C LYS A 343 9.09 -4.98 14.25
N ARG A 344 8.27 -3.92 14.30
CA ARG A 344 6.80 -4.05 14.36
C ARG A 344 6.24 -4.77 13.14
N THR A 345 6.75 -4.45 11.94
CA THR A 345 6.31 -5.06 10.68
C THR A 345 6.66 -6.55 10.64
N GLN A 346 7.91 -6.89 10.97
CA GLN A 346 8.37 -8.29 11.02
C GLN A 346 7.57 -9.11 12.04
N ALA A 347 7.29 -8.54 13.22
CA ALA A 347 6.47 -9.19 14.23
C ALA A 347 5.02 -9.41 13.74
N THR A 348 4.40 -8.41 13.11
CA THR A 348 3.05 -8.54 12.57
C THR A 348 2.97 -9.61 11.46
N LEU A 349 3.90 -9.58 10.51
CA LEU A 349 3.99 -10.61 9.45
C LEU A 349 4.14 -12.02 10.05
N ARG A 350 4.98 -12.16 11.08
CA ARG A 350 5.20 -13.47 11.72
C ARG A 350 3.95 -13.98 12.43
N VAL A 351 3.27 -13.12 13.20
CA VAL A 351 2.04 -13.50 13.91
C VAL A 351 0.90 -13.83 12.93
N ALA A 352 0.84 -13.14 11.80
CA ALA A 352 -0.20 -13.37 10.79
C ALA A 352 0.04 -14.57 9.87
N THR A 353 1.19 -15.26 9.98
CA THR A 353 1.56 -16.35 9.05
C THR A 353 0.56 -17.49 9.07
N ASP A 354 0.05 -17.84 10.25
CA ASP A 354 -0.83 -19.00 10.47
C ASP A 354 -2.31 -18.57 10.61
N ALA A 355 -2.62 -17.29 10.42
CA ALA A 355 -3.99 -16.79 10.51
C ALA A 355 -4.80 -17.15 9.25
N ASP A 356 -6.03 -17.60 9.44
CA ASP A 356 -6.97 -17.91 8.36
C ASP A 356 -7.39 -16.63 7.64
N ALA A 357 -7.74 -15.57 8.41
CA ALA A 357 -8.17 -14.29 7.88
C ALA A 357 -7.19 -13.16 8.24
N VAL A 358 -6.95 -12.25 7.31
CA VAL A 358 -6.13 -11.05 7.51
C VAL A 358 -6.80 -9.85 6.84
N LEU A 359 -7.28 -8.92 7.64
CA LEU A 359 -7.89 -7.68 7.16
C LEU A 359 -6.93 -6.50 7.34
N CYS A 360 -6.69 -5.75 6.28
CA CYS A 360 -5.93 -4.51 6.34
C CYS A 360 -6.84 -3.32 6.09
N LEU A 361 -6.95 -2.42 7.06
CA LEU A 361 -7.79 -1.23 6.96
C LEU A 361 -6.88 -0.02 6.77
N SER A 362 -7.09 0.79 5.75
CA SER A 362 -6.36 2.04 5.56
C SER A 362 -7.02 2.95 4.54
N GLY A 363 -7.40 4.15 4.93
CA GLY A 363 -7.86 5.20 3.99
C GLY A 363 -6.72 5.75 3.13
N THR A 364 -5.47 5.46 3.49
CA THR A 364 -4.25 5.92 2.82
C THR A 364 -3.36 4.74 2.42
N ALA A 365 -3.97 3.70 1.83
CA ALA A 365 -3.27 2.45 1.49
C ALA A 365 -2.01 2.69 0.62
N ILE A 366 -2.02 3.72 -0.25
CA ILE A 366 -0.86 4.17 -1.02
C ILE A 366 -0.55 5.61 -0.60
N THR A 367 0.35 5.77 0.36
CA THR A 367 0.65 7.11 0.92
C THR A 367 1.53 7.96 0.03
N SER A 368 2.50 7.37 -0.69
CA SER A 368 3.37 8.15 -1.58
C SER A 368 4.16 7.34 -2.62
N ARG A 369 4.38 6.04 -2.42
CA ARG A 369 5.23 5.24 -3.32
C ARG A 369 4.79 3.77 -3.32
N PRO A 370 4.83 3.06 -4.48
CA PRO A 370 4.45 1.64 -4.55
C PRO A 370 5.20 0.76 -3.55
N LYS A 371 6.48 1.05 -3.26
CA LYS A 371 7.29 0.28 -2.31
C LYS A 371 6.69 0.20 -0.90
N GLU A 372 5.97 1.24 -0.49
CA GLU A 372 5.36 1.32 0.84
C GLU A 372 4.14 0.38 0.97
N PHE A 373 3.55 0.02 -0.16
CA PHE A 373 2.40 -0.87 -0.20
C PHE A 373 2.79 -2.36 -0.23
N PHE A 374 4.03 -2.68 -0.61
CA PHE A 374 4.49 -4.07 -0.73
C PHE A 374 4.19 -4.92 0.50
N THR A 375 4.44 -4.40 1.70
CA THR A 375 4.28 -5.19 2.94
C THR A 375 2.82 -5.57 3.18
N THR A 376 1.90 -4.64 2.94
CA THR A 376 0.46 -4.91 3.04
C THR A 376 0.02 -5.94 1.99
N LEU A 377 0.50 -5.81 0.75
CA LEU A 377 0.23 -6.80 -0.30
C LEU A 377 0.79 -8.19 0.01
N ASN A 378 2.02 -8.24 0.53
CA ASN A 378 2.63 -9.50 0.96
C ASN A 378 1.88 -10.14 2.12
N LEU A 379 1.30 -9.35 3.02
CA LEU A 379 0.52 -9.83 4.16
C LEU A 379 -0.82 -10.44 3.71
N ILE A 380 -1.51 -9.80 2.76
CA ILE A 380 -2.80 -10.26 2.24
C ILE A 380 -2.65 -11.39 1.23
N ALA A 381 -1.73 -11.24 0.29
CA ALA A 381 -1.54 -12.16 -0.83
C ALA A 381 -0.05 -12.56 -1.00
N PRO A 382 0.53 -13.29 -0.03
CA PRO A 382 1.96 -13.62 -0.04
C PRO A 382 2.37 -14.44 -1.26
N GLU A 383 1.48 -15.23 -1.82
CA GLU A 383 1.74 -16.02 -3.03
C GLU A 383 1.82 -15.15 -4.28
N GLN A 384 1.08 -14.06 -4.34
CA GLN A 384 1.12 -13.11 -5.46
C GLN A 384 2.30 -12.13 -5.33
N PHE A 385 2.65 -11.73 -4.12
CA PHE A 385 3.71 -10.78 -3.81
C PHE A 385 4.79 -11.37 -2.89
N PRO A 386 5.46 -12.49 -3.26
CA PRO A 386 6.37 -13.20 -2.35
C PRO A 386 7.72 -12.51 -2.16
N SER A 387 8.11 -11.58 -3.03
CA SER A 387 9.46 -11.01 -3.07
C SER A 387 9.45 -9.52 -3.32
N PHE A 388 10.01 -8.77 -2.35
CA PHE A 388 10.20 -7.33 -2.50
C PHE A 388 11.01 -6.96 -3.74
N MET A 389 12.10 -7.68 -4.05
CA MET A 389 12.92 -7.36 -5.22
C MET A 389 12.18 -7.54 -6.55
N ARG A 390 11.33 -8.56 -6.67
CA ARG A 390 10.48 -8.74 -7.86
C ARG A 390 9.46 -7.62 -7.97
N PHE A 391 8.80 -7.31 -6.86
CA PHE A 391 7.85 -6.20 -6.77
C PHE A 391 8.52 -4.86 -7.13
N ALA A 392 9.66 -4.56 -6.52
CA ALA A 392 10.35 -3.31 -6.70
C ALA A 392 10.84 -3.11 -8.15
N ARG A 393 11.39 -4.16 -8.79
CA ARG A 393 11.79 -4.11 -10.21
C ARG A 393 10.61 -3.89 -11.15
N ARG A 394 9.42 -4.38 -10.79
CA ARG A 394 8.23 -4.25 -11.64
C ARG A 394 7.50 -2.94 -11.43
N TYR A 395 7.36 -2.48 -10.17
CA TYR A 395 6.45 -1.40 -9.79
C TYR A 395 7.13 -0.18 -9.18
N CYS A 396 8.42 -0.25 -8.81
CA CYS A 396 9.12 0.84 -8.16
C CYS A 396 10.21 1.46 -9.03
N ASP A 397 10.25 1.15 -10.33
CA ASP A 397 11.32 1.61 -11.23
C ASP A 397 12.72 1.41 -10.60
N ALA A 398 12.95 0.21 -10.06
CA ALA A 398 14.13 -0.08 -9.27
C ALA A 398 15.39 -0.16 -10.13
N TRP A 399 16.40 0.66 -9.80
CA TRP A 399 17.67 0.67 -10.49
C TRP A 399 18.85 0.72 -9.49
N HIS A 400 20.02 0.26 -9.93
CA HIS A 400 21.22 0.25 -9.11
C HIS A 400 22.08 1.47 -9.45
N ASN A 401 22.28 2.37 -8.47
CA ASN A 401 22.97 3.66 -8.64
C ASN A 401 24.51 3.59 -8.51
N GLY A 402 25.08 2.37 -8.47
CA GLY A 402 26.51 2.14 -8.25
C GLY A 402 26.86 1.90 -6.77
N TYR A 403 26.11 2.46 -5.83
CA TYR A 403 26.29 2.31 -4.37
C TYR A 403 25.22 1.43 -3.72
N GLY A 404 24.07 1.31 -4.37
CA GLY A 404 22.92 0.54 -3.86
C GLY A 404 21.73 0.61 -4.80
N TRP A 405 20.65 -0.09 -4.40
CA TRP A 405 19.39 -0.06 -5.13
C TRP A 405 18.54 1.13 -4.72
N ASP A 406 18.06 1.90 -5.70
CA ASP A 406 16.99 2.89 -5.52
C ASP A 406 15.64 2.26 -5.86
N PHE A 407 14.68 2.37 -4.94
CA PHE A 407 13.30 1.86 -5.04
C PHE A 407 12.27 2.99 -4.96
N ASN A 408 12.68 4.24 -5.18
CA ASN A 408 11.81 5.40 -4.94
C ASN A 408 10.95 5.78 -6.15
N GLY A 409 11.16 5.14 -7.28
CA GLY A 409 10.37 5.33 -8.49
C GLY A 409 8.98 4.68 -8.45
N SER A 410 8.27 4.80 -9.57
CA SER A 410 6.99 4.16 -9.84
C SER A 410 6.95 3.72 -11.31
N SER A 411 6.41 2.53 -11.58
CA SER A 411 6.26 1.96 -12.91
C SER A 411 5.11 0.95 -12.93
N ASN A 412 4.52 0.72 -14.11
CA ASN A 412 3.41 -0.23 -14.30
C ASN A 412 2.25 -0.07 -13.31
N GLU A 413 1.85 1.16 -13.02
CA GLU A 413 0.83 1.50 -12.02
C GLU A 413 -0.53 0.91 -12.37
N ALA A 414 -0.93 0.98 -13.64
CA ALA A 414 -2.19 0.40 -14.12
C ALA A 414 -2.24 -1.12 -13.88
N GLU A 415 -1.16 -1.84 -14.20
CA GLU A 415 -1.06 -3.27 -13.93
C GLU A 415 -1.15 -3.59 -12.43
N LEU A 416 -0.46 -2.79 -11.59
CA LEU A 416 -0.54 -2.97 -10.14
C LEU A 416 -1.97 -2.77 -9.65
N ASN A 417 -2.66 -1.72 -10.14
CA ASN A 417 -4.05 -1.43 -9.80
C ASN A 417 -4.96 -2.61 -10.19
N ASP A 418 -4.86 -3.09 -11.43
CA ASP A 418 -5.64 -4.26 -11.87
C ASP A 418 -5.40 -5.49 -11.00
N ARG A 419 -4.16 -5.72 -10.58
CA ARG A 419 -3.79 -6.88 -9.74
C ARG A 419 -4.31 -6.81 -8.32
N ILE A 420 -4.54 -5.63 -7.78
CA ILE A 420 -5.03 -5.46 -6.40
C ILE A 420 -6.54 -5.41 -6.28
N ARG A 421 -7.27 -5.22 -7.38
CA ARG A 421 -8.75 -5.13 -7.38
C ARG A 421 -9.44 -6.37 -6.80
N ASP A 422 -8.82 -7.54 -6.95
CA ASP A 422 -9.39 -8.81 -6.44
C ASP A 422 -9.47 -8.87 -4.91
N PHE A 423 -8.67 -8.07 -4.21
CA PHE A 423 -8.56 -8.10 -2.76
C PHE A 423 -8.47 -6.71 -2.12
N CYS A 424 -8.80 -5.66 -2.87
CA CYS A 424 -8.84 -4.29 -2.36
C CYS A 424 -10.13 -3.60 -2.79
N ILE A 425 -10.99 -3.28 -1.82
CA ILE A 425 -12.13 -2.40 -2.04
C ILE A 425 -11.73 -0.98 -1.69
N ARG A 426 -12.04 -0.02 -2.58
CA ARG A 426 -11.77 1.40 -2.37
C ARG A 426 -12.87 2.26 -2.95
N ARG A 427 -13.58 2.95 -2.07
CA ARG A 427 -14.64 3.89 -2.42
C ARG A 427 -14.34 5.25 -1.82
N LEU A 428 -14.67 6.29 -2.55
CA LEU A 428 -14.52 7.65 -2.07
C LEU A 428 -15.71 8.04 -1.19
N LYS A 429 -15.47 8.89 -0.21
CA LYS A 429 -16.49 9.40 0.68
C LYS A 429 -17.62 10.09 -0.10
N SER A 430 -17.27 10.82 -1.16
CA SER A 430 -18.22 11.47 -2.06
C SER A 430 -19.12 10.53 -2.86
N GLU A 431 -18.70 9.27 -3.01
CA GLU A 431 -19.49 8.24 -3.73
C GLU A 431 -20.50 7.57 -2.80
N VAL A 432 -20.11 7.34 -1.55
CA VAL A 432 -20.89 6.52 -0.60
C VAL A 432 -21.71 7.33 0.40
N LEU A 433 -21.37 8.58 0.65
CA LEU A 433 -22.03 9.49 1.61
C LEU A 433 -22.53 10.75 0.90
N THR A 434 -23.50 10.57 0.01
CA THR A 434 -24.09 11.68 -0.77
C THR A 434 -24.84 12.68 0.09
N GLU A 435 -25.19 12.32 1.33
CA GLU A 435 -25.87 13.20 2.30
C GLU A 435 -24.89 14.08 3.10
N LEU A 436 -23.57 13.85 2.98
CA LEU A 436 -22.61 14.73 3.64
C LEU A 436 -22.64 16.13 3.01
N PRO A 437 -22.52 17.18 3.85
CA PRO A 437 -22.49 18.55 3.36
C PRO A 437 -21.26 18.79 2.46
N ASP A 438 -21.30 19.86 1.69
CA ASP A 438 -20.14 20.28 0.89
C ASP A 438 -18.95 20.62 1.81
N LYS A 439 -17.77 20.08 1.47
CA LYS A 439 -16.53 20.42 2.15
C LYS A 439 -15.71 21.41 1.33
N THR A 440 -15.45 22.57 1.90
CA THR A 440 -14.65 23.62 1.28
C THR A 440 -13.31 23.81 1.99
N ARG A 441 -12.27 24.13 1.22
CA ARG A 441 -10.96 24.53 1.73
C ARG A 441 -10.70 25.98 1.35
N THR A 442 -10.39 26.81 2.35
CA THR A 442 -10.16 28.24 2.15
C THR A 442 -8.76 28.59 2.67
N MET A 443 -7.94 29.18 1.80
CA MET A 443 -6.69 29.81 2.21
C MET A 443 -6.98 31.21 2.70
N PHE A 444 -6.60 31.49 3.95
CA PHE A 444 -6.76 32.81 4.56
C PHE A 444 -5.39 33.51 4.60
N PRO A 445 -5.17 34.54 3.79
CA PRO A 445 -3.92 35.27 3.74
C PRO A 445 -3.70 36.06 5.04
N VAL A 446 -2.53 35.89 5.64
CA VAL A 446 -2.09 36.65 6.82
C VAL A 446 -0.95 37.57 6.41
N HIS A 447 -1.17 38.87 6.54
CA HIS A 447 -0.13 39.86 6.35
C HIS A 447 0.58 40.14 7.67
N LEU A 448 1.85 39.73 7.76
CA LEU A 448 2.66 39.99 8.95
C LEU A 448 2.89 41.48 9.14
N ASP A 449 2.80 41.96 10.37
CA ASP A 449 3.19 43.34 10.69
C ASP A 449 4.71 43.55 10.48
N ASP A 450 5.14 44.80 10.46
CA ASP A 450 6.56 45.15 10.19
C ASP A 450 7.55 44.48 11.15
N LYS A 451 7.15 44.27 12.40
CA LYS A 451 8.00 43.62 13.41
C LYS A 451 8.13 42.10 13.11
N ALA A 452 7.03 41.47 12.86
CA ALA A 452 6.99 40.01 12.51
C ALA A 452 7.70 39.78 11.19
N ALA A 453 7.46 40.64 10.18
CA ALA A 453 8.14 40.56 8.89
C ALA A 453 9.68 40.67 9.02
N ARG A 454 10.18 41.59 9.86
CA ARG A 454 11.62 41.71 10.15
C ARG A 454 12.18 40.48 10.85
N ILE A 455 11.47 39.92 11.80
CA ILE A 455 11.90 38.67 12.51
C ILE A 455 12.01 37.53 11.48
N TYR A 456 11.01 37.34 10.63
CA TYR A 456 11.03 36.33 9.59
C TYR A 456 12.19 36.54 8.61
N ALA A 457 12.38 37.77 8.13
CA ALA A 457 13.47 38.11 7.22
C ALA A 457 14.84 37.79 7.82
N GLN A 458 15.05 38.12 9.10
CA GLN A 458 16.32 37.80 9.78
C GLN A 458 16.54 36.27 9.88
N THR A 459 15.51 35.51 10.19
CA THR A 459 15.60 34.04 10.21
C THR A 459 15.95 33.48 8.85
N ARG A 460 15.30 33.99 7.78
CA ARG A 460 15.59 33.63 6.40
C ARG A 460 17.05 33.97 6.03
N LEU A 461 17.51 35.18 6.31
CA LEU A 461 18.87 35.63 6.01
C LEU A 461 19.92 34.74 6.70
N ASN A 462 19.67 34.37 7.95
CA ASN A 462 20.59 33.49 8.69
C ASN A 462 20.72 32.12 8.00
N TRP A 463 19.61 31.52 7.60
CA TRP A 463 19.61 30.22 6.93
C TRP A 463 20.19 30.27 5.51
N MET A 464 19.88 31.33 4.75
CA MET A 464 20.44 31.53 3.41
C MET A 464 21.96 31.78 3.46
N GLY A 465 22.43 32.57 4.43
CA GLY A 465 23.86 32.78 4.65
C GLY A 465 24.61 31.49 5.01
N GLU A 466 24.01 30.62 5.83
CA GLU A 466 24.60 29.30 6.11
C GLU A 466 24.62 28.40 4.87
N TYR A 467 23.54 28.43 4.07
CA TYR A 467 23.44 27.69 2.82
C TYR A 467 24.53 28.14 1.82
N GLU A 468 24.68 29.44 1.60
CA GLU A 468 25.71 30.02 0.74
C GLU A 468 27.14 29.73 1.24
N SER A 469 27.36 29.85 2.55
CA SER A 469 28.64 29.51 3.19
C SER A 469 29.02 28.04 2.98
N ARG A 470 28.09 27.13 2.94
CA ARG A 470 28.32 25.70 2.63
C ARG A 470 28.68 25.50 1.15
N LEU A 471 28.00 26.22 0.26
CA LEU A 471 28.32 26.21 -1.17
C LEU A 471 29.74 26.71 -1.43
N ASP A 472 30.12 27.84 -0.84
CA ASP A 472 31.46 28.45 -1.00
C ASP A 472 32.58 27.55 -0.48
N ARG A 473 32.30 26.80 0.59
CA ARG A 473 33.23 25.81 1.16
C ARG A 473 33.25 24.47 0.43
N ASN A 474 32.47 24.34 -0.65
CA ASN A 474 32.33 23.08 -1.39
C ASN A 474 31.83 21.91 -0.51
N GLN A 475 31.07 22.21 0.56
CA GLN A 475 30.51 21.22 1.44
C GLN A 475 29.22 20.64 0.81
N PRO A 476 29.00 19.33 0.92
CA PRO A 476 27.78 18.73 0.39
C PRO A 476 26.55 19.29 1.12
N ILE A 477 25.57 19.76 0.36
CA ILE A 477 24.27 20.15 0.92
C ILE A 477 23.44 18.87 1.07
N GLU A 478 23.46 18.35 2.28
CA GLU A 478 22.68 17.18 2.62
C GLU A 478 21.17 17.51 2.64
N SER A 479 20.34 16.56 2.22
CA SER A 479 18.88 16.70 2.27
C SER A 479 18.37 17.02 3.69
N GLY A 480 19.11 16.57 4.72
CA GLY A 480 18.82 16.85 6.13
C GLY A 480 18.94 18.33 6.48
N PHE A 481 19.94 19.02 5.96
CA PHE A 481 20.11 20.44 6.19
C PHE A 481 18.94 21.27 5.62
N VAL A 482 18.57 20.97 4.37
CA VAL A 482 17.45 21.68 3.72
C VAL A 482 16.13 21.42 4.48
N LEU A 483 15.90 20.18 4.90
CA LEU A 483 14.71 19.85 5.65
C LEU A 483 14.66 20.55 7.00
N GLN A 484 15.81 20.68 7.69
CA GLN A 484 15.93 21.42 8.94
C GLN A 484 15.62 22.90 8.73
N MET A 485 16.22 23.53 7.72
CA MET A 485 15.96 24.93 7.36
C MET A 485 14.47 25.19 7.12
N LEU A 486 13.83 24.38 6.27
CA LEU A 486 12.41 24.52 5.95
C LEU A 486 11.52 24.30 7.19
N THR A 487 11.88 23.35 8.06
CA THR A 487 11.15 23.09 9.31
C THR A 487 11.23 24.28 10.26
N GLU A 488 12.41 24.87 10.43
CA GLU A 488 12.61 26.01 11.32
C GLU A 488 11.88 27.28 10.79
N MET A 489 11.95 27.54 9.48
CA MET A 489 11.27 28.67 8.87
C MET A 489 9.73 28.54 8.99
N ARG A 490 9.21 27.33 8.81
CA ARG A 490 7.78 27.03 8.97
C ARG A 490 7.34 27.21 10.43
N HIS A 491 8.15 26.74 11.39
CA HIS A 491 7.92 26.94 12.82
C HIS A 491 7.85 28.43 13.17
N GLN A 492 8.81 29.21 12.64
CA GLN A 492 8.80 30.66 12.82
C GLN A 492 7.52 31.30 12.27
N CYS A 493 7.04 30.89 11.07
CA CYS A 493 5.76 31.35 10.55
C CYS A 493 4.59 30.99 11.48
N GLY A 494 4.58 29.77 12.05
CA GLY A 494 3.58 29.34 13.01
C GLY A 494 3.50 30.29 14.22
N ILE A 495 4.64 30.63 14.81
CA ILE A 495 4.73 31.59 15.93
C ILE A 495 4.24 32.99 15.52
N LEU A 496 4.69 33.50 14.36
CA LEU A 496 4.36 34.86 13.90
C LEU A 496 2.89 35.00 13.51
N LYS A 497 2.19 33.93 13.17
CA LYS A 497 0.74 33.92 12.89
C LYS A 497 -0.14 33.90 14.15
N ILE A 498 0.39 33.61 15.35
CA ILE A 498 -0.40 33.48 16.58
C ILE A 498 -1.34 34.67 16.82
N PRO A 499 -0.92 35.96 16.73
CA PRO A 499 -1.81 37.09 16.96
C PRO A 499 -3.02 37.10 16.01
N HIS A 500 -2.78 36.82 14.73
CA HIS A 500 -3.82 36.79 13.69
C HIS A 500 -4.76 35.56 13.88
N ALA A 501 -4.20 34.43 14.27
CA ALA A 501 -4.99 33.23 14.60
C ALA A 501 -5.93 33.48 15.78
N LEU A 502 -5.44 34.13 16.84
CA LEU A 502 -6.23 34.48 18.02
C LEU A 502 -7.34 35.47 17.66
N GLN A 503 -7.05 36.48 16.83
CA GLN A 503 -8.06 37.43 16.33
C GLN A 503 -9.14 36.69 15.55
N TRP A 504 -8.75 35.86 14.56
CA TRP A 504 -9.67 35.10 13.74
C TRP A 504 -10.57 34.17 14.59
N ILE A 505 -9.98 33.44 15.54
CA ILE A 505 -10.71 32.55 16.45
C ILE A 505 -11.75 33.31 17.27
N ASN A 506 -11.34 34.42 17.86
CA ASN A 506 -12.26 35.24 18.67
C ASN A 506 -13.42 35.81 17.83
N GLU A 507 -13.14 36.32 16.64
CA GLU A 507 -14.16 36.80 15.72
C GLU A 507 -15.12 35.70 15.31
N TYR A 508 -14.57 34.51 14.92
CA TYR A 508 -15.38 33.37 14.51
C TYR A 508 -16.33 32.91 15.62
N VAL A 509 -15.78 32.58 16.81
CA VAL A 509 -16.59 32.04 17.91
C VAL A 509 -17.63 33.07 18.42
N THR A 510 -17.26 34.36 18.48
CA THR A 510 -18.18 35.42 18.90
C THR A 510 -19.30 35.61 17.90
N THR A 511 -19.00 35.54 16.59
CA THR A 511 -19.99 35.86 15.54
C THR A 511 -20.91 34.70 15.24
N THR A 512 -20.37 33.46 15.27
CA THR A 512 -21.12 32.28 14.86
C THR A 512 -21.73 31.51 16.02
N GLU A 513 -21.22 31.72 17.23
CA GLU A 513 -21.55 30.94 18.44
C GLU A 513 -21.31 29.41 18.27
N LYS A 514 -20.52 29.01 17.25
CA LYS A 514 -20.25 27.65 16.91
C LYS A 514 -18.92 27.15 17.51
N PRO A 515 -18.83 25.88 17.85
CA PRO A 515 -17.57 25.29 18.29
C PRO A 515 -16.53 25.26 17.15
N LEU A 516 -15.27 25.38 17.53
CA LEU A 516 -14.15 25.43 16.59
C LEU A 516 -13.10 24.40 16.96
N VAL A 517 -12.53 23.74 15.93
CA VAL A 517 -11.34 22.90 16.06
C VAL A 517 -10.14 23.61 15.44
N VAL A 518 -9.09 23.82 16.22
CA VAL A 518 -7.86 24.49 15.77
C VAL A 518 -6.73 23.49 15.70
N PHE A 519 -6.15 23.32 14.52
CA PHE A 519 -5.01 22.43 14.28
C PHE A 519 -3.72 23.21 14.13
N THR A 520 -2.65 22.69 14.73
CA THR A 520 -1.29 23.21 14.59
C THR A 520 -0.26 22.09 14.74
N HIS A 521 0.93 22.29 14.21
CA HIS A 521 1.99 21.27 14.21
C HIS A 521 2.84 21.32 15.49
N HIS A 522 3.36 22.49 15.83
CA HIS A 522 4.36 22.64 16.89
C HIS A 522 3.71 22.82 18.27
N LYS A 523 4.28 22.14 19.28
CA LYS A 523 3.74 22.10 20.65
C LYS A 523 3.71 23.44 21.36
N ASP A 524 4.66 24.31 21.09
CA ASP A 524 4.71 25.66 21.66
C ASP A 524 3.62 26.57 21.09
N VAL A 525 3.31 26.45 19.79
CA VAL A 525 2.16 27.10 19.17
C VAL A 525 0.85 26.61 19.81
N VAL A 526 0.68 25.28 20.01
CA VAL A 526 -0.48 24.71 20.74
C VAL A 526 -0.61 25.37 22.12
N LYS A 527 0.48 25.43 22.88
CA LYS A 527 0.49 25.96 24.26
C LYS A 527 0.13 27.44 24.32
N GLU A 528 0.72 28.23 23.42
CA GLU A 528 0.49 29.68 23.39
C GLU A 528 -0.95 30.03 23.02
N ILE A 529 -1.49 29.41 21.96
CA ILE A 529 -2.90 29.57 21.57
C ILE A 529 -3.83 29.17 22.73
N HIS A 530 -3.65 27.99 23.31
CA HIS A 530 -4.49 27.53 24.40
C HIS A 530 -4.37 28.43 25.64
N SER A 531 -3.14 28.84 26.03
CA SER A 531 -2.90 29.66 27.21
C SER A 531 -3.61 31.02 27.11
N THR A 532 -3.78 31.53 25.91
CA THR A 532 -4.46 32.79 25.67
C THR A 532 -5.97 32.58 25.60
N LEU A 533 -6.44 31.60 24.84
CA LEU A 533 -7.88 31.36 24.63
C LEU A 533 -8.62 30.94 25.89
N LYS A 534 -8.00 30.19 26.79
CA LYS A 534 -8.60 29.73 28.08
C LYS A 534 -9.04 30.88 29.00
N LYS A 535 -8.58 32.10 28.73
CA LYS A 535 -8.99 33.28 29.50
C LYS A 535 -10.39 33.77 29.10
N THR A 536 -10.85 33.41 27.91
CA THR A 536 -12.10 33.92 27.33
C THR A 536 -13.09 32.81 27.02
N TRP A 537 -12.60 31.62 26.61
CA TRP A 537 -13.39 30.49 26.12
C TRP A 537 -13.15 29.21 26.93
N ARG A 538 -14.15 28.30 26.94
CA ARG A 538 -13.98 26.95 27.44
C ARG A 538 -13.13 26.16 26.44
N THR A 539 -11.88 25.88 26.78
CA THR A 539 -10.92 25.29 25.85
C THR A 539 -10.31 24.02 26.39
N ALA A 540 -9.95 23.10 25.52
CA ALA A 540 -9.14 21.92 25.85
C ALA A 540 -8.03 21.71 24.80
N VAL A 541 -7.08 20.84 25.14
CA VAL A 541 -5.93 20.52 24.28
C VAL A 541 -5.84 19.03 24.04
N ILE A 542 -5.66 18.64 22.74
CA ILE A 542 -5.24 17.30 22.35
C ILE A 542 -3.84 17.37 21.74
N SER A 543 -2.84 16.85 22.47
CA SER A 543 -1.44 16.78 22.03
C SER A 543 -0.84 15.43 22.31
N GLY A 544 0.41 15.21 21.88
CA GLY A 544 1.14 13.97 22.14
C GLY A 544 1.36 13.68 23.64
N ASP A 545 1.30 14.73 24.47
CA ASP A 545 1.54 14.62 25.93
C ASP A 545 0.26 14.24 26.72
N VAL A 546 -0.92 14.25 26.06
CA VAL A 546 -2.21 13.87 26.69
C VAL A 546 -2.39 12.36 26.60
N ALA A 547 -2.67 11.70 27.71
CA ALA A 547 -2.90 10.26 27.73
C ALA A 547 -4.12 9.85 26.89
N PRO A 548 -4.14 8.65 26.27
CA PRO A 548 -5.25 8.22 25.42
C PRO A 548 -6.63 8.28 26.09
N ILE A 549 -6.72 7.93 27.36
CA ILE A 549 -7.98 7.97 28.10
C ILE A 549 -8.47 9.42 28.31
N ASP A 550 -7.57 10.35 28.59
CA ASP A 550 -7.92 11.75 28.77
C ASP A 550 -8.35 12.38 27.45
N ARG A 551 -7.77 11.94 26.31
CA ARG A 551 -8.23 12.36 24.98
C ARG A 551 -9.67 11.95 24.70
N ALA A 552 -10.05 10.72 25.08
CA ALA A 552 -11.43 10.25 24.94
C ALA A 552 -12.38 11.14 25.76
N ASN A 553 -12.04 11.43 27.01
CA ASN A 553 -12.84 12.33 27.87
C ASN A 553 -12.96 13.74 27.28
N ILE A 554 -11.89 14.30 26.71
CA ILE A 554 -11.91 15.63 26.04
C ILE A 554 -12.83 15.59 24.81
N VAL A 555 -12.77 14.53 24.02
CA VAL A 555 -13.65 14.37 22.84
C VAL A 555 -15.11 14.30 23.27
N ASP A 556 -15.42 13.51 24.28
CA ASP A 556 -16.79 13.40 24.81
C ASP A 556 -17.28 14.76 25.36
N ALA A 557 -16.45 15.49 26.12
CA ALA A 557 -16.76 16.83 26.62
C ALA A 557 -16.99 17.85 25.46
N PHE A 558 -16.19 17.76 24.38
CA PHE A 558 -16.40 18.59 23.19
C PHE A 558 -17.73 18.29 22.50
N GLN A 559 -18.04 17.01 22.30
CA GLN A 559 -19.29 16.59 21.67
C GLN A 559 -20.52 16.95 22.52
N ASN A 560 -20.40 16.92 23.87
CA ASN A 560 -21.47 17.32 24.80
C ASN A 560 -21.63 18.84 24.96
N GLY A 561 -20.80 19.66 24.30
CA GLY A 561 -20.94 21.11 24.35
C GLY A 561 -20.25 21.80 25.55
N GLU A 562 -19.36 21.11 26.25
CA GLU A 562 -18.64 21.65 27.40
C GLU A 562 -17.39 22.45 26.98
N ILE A 563 -16.95 22.30 25.70
CA ILE A 563 -15.76 22.96 25.15
C ILE A 563 -16.19 23.76 23.90
N ASP A 564 -15.80 25.04 23.82
CA ASP A 564 -16.08 25.92 22.70
C ASP A 564 -14.98 25.86 21.65
N VAL A 565 -13.71 25.81 22.09
CA VAL A 565 -12.55 25.74 21.18
C VAL A 565 -11.64 24.59 21.58
N LEU A 566 -11.48 23.63 20.68
CA LEU A 566 -10.54 22.53 20.85
C LEU A 566 -9.24 22.82 20.09
N VAL A 567 -8.13 22.96 20.80
CA VAL A 567 -6.81 23.15 20.21
C VAL A 567 -6.10 21.80 20.11
N ALA A 568 -5.71 21.38 18.93
CA ALA A 568 -5.16 20.06 18.72
C ALA A 568 -3.86 20.08 17.91
N SER A 569 -2.89 19.27 18.32
CA SER A 569 -1.77 18.95 17.43
C SER A 569 -2.29 18.05 16.30
N THR A 570 -2.06 18.44 15.03
CA THR A 570 -2.50 17.70 13.85
C THR A 570 -2.12 16.23 13.94
N ILE A 571 -0.88 15.93 14.36
CA ILE A 571 -0.37 14.57 14.50
C ILE A 571 -1.12 13.78 15.58
N ALA A 572 -1.48 14.40 16.70
CA ALA A 572 -2.14 13.73 17.82
C ALA A 572 -3.65 13.51 17.57
N ALA A 573 -4.27 14.36 16.76
CA ALA A 573 -5.71 14.36 16.53
C ALA A 573 -6.13 13.72 15.18
N LYS A 574 -5.18 13.43 14.29
CA LYS A 574 -5.49 12.84 12.97
C LYS A 574 -6.11 11.45 13.03
N GLU A 575 -6.01 10.73 14.14
CA GLU A 575 -6.50 9.35 14.29
C GLU A 575 -7.44 9.20 15.49
N GLY A 576 -8.48 8.38 15.31
CA GLY A 576 -9.29 7.81 16.40
C GLY A 576 -10.23 8.74 17.16
N ILE A 577 -10.50 9.97 16.68
CA ILE A 577 -11.44 10.89 17.33
C ILE A 577 -12.55 11.34 16.39
N THR A 578 -13.69 11.72 16.97
CA THR A 578 -14.86 12.26 16.24
C THR A 578 -15.20 13.63 16.80
N LEU A 579 -15.28 14.63 15.93
CA LEU A 579 -15.47 16.05 16.30
C LEU A 579 -16.60 16.69 15.46
N THR A 580 -17.65 15.92 15.17
CA THR A 580 -18.74 16.30 14.26
C THR A 580 -19.62 17.44 14.78
N ARG A 581 -19.51 17.82 16.05
CA ARG A 581 -20.18 19.01 16.58
C ARG A 581 -19.65 20.32 15.94
N ALA A 582 -18.38 20.35 15.52
CA ALA A 582 -17.85 21.48 14.75
C ALA A 582 -18.15 21.30 13.26
N ASP A 583 -18.33 22.42 12.56
CA ASP A 583 -18.41 22.47 11.09
C ASP A 583 -17.20 23.19 10.47
N THR A 584 -16.34 23.77 11.29
CA THR A 584 -15.19 24.55 10.84
C THR A 584 -13.92 24.09 11.56
N THR A 585 -12.86 23.96 10.78
CA THR A 585 -11.50 23.70 11.27
C THR A 585 -10.56 24.82 10.85
N LEU A 586 -9.68 25.23 11.75
CA LEU A 586 -8.64 26.22 11.48
C LEU A 586 -7.27 25.58 11.55
N PHE A 587 -6.51 25.60 10.46
CA PHE A 587 -5.13 25.17 10.42
C PHE A 587 -4.19 26.38 10.49
N ILE A 588 -3.44 26.49 11.59
CA ILE A 588 -2.44 27.55 11.77
C ILE A 588 -1.16 27.20 10.99
N GLU A 589 -0.82 25.92 10.96
CA GLU A 589 0.35 25.40 10.27
C GLU A 589 -0.07 24.25 9.37
N ARG A 590 0.51 24.17 8.15
CA ARG A 590 0.30 23.07 7.20
C ARG A 590 1.15 21.85 7.54
N GLU A 591 0.76 20.69 7.02
CA GLU A 591 1.52 19.45 7.16
C GLU A 591 2.28 19.07 5.88
N TRP A 592 3.45 18.45 6.03
CA TRP A 592 4.23 17.94 4.89
C TRP A 592 3.51 16.87 4.08
N VAL A 593 2.60 16.16 4.71
CA VAL A 593 1.85 15.06 4.13
C VAL A 593 0.39 15.47 4.02
N PRO A 594 -0.12 15.74 2.81
CA PRO A 594 -1.53 16.17 2.61
C PRO A 594 -2.54 15.23 3.28
N ALA A 595 -2.27 13.94 3.29
CA ALA A 595 -3.12 12.95 3.93
C ALA A 595 -3.31 13.19 5.44
N TRP A 596 -2.35 13.81 6.13
CA TRP A 596 -2.51 14.13 7.56
C TRP A 596 -3.46 15.29 7.78
N GLU A 597 -3.47 16.28 6.89
CA GLU A 597 -4.46 17.36 6.89
C GLU A 597 -5.85 16.79 6.60
N GLU A 598 -5.98 15.98 5.57
CA GLU A 598 -7.24 15.32 5.21
C GLU A 598 -7.78 14.45 6.35
N GLN A 599 -6.90 13.72 7.04
CA GLN A 599 -7.28 12.97 8.24
C GLN A 599 -7.81 13.87 9.35
N ALA A 600 -7.18 15.03 9.57
CA ALA A 600 -7.60 15.99 10.59
C ALA A 600 -8.93 16.67 10.20
N GLU A 601 -9.10 17.10 8.94
CA GLU A 601 -10.36 17.59 8.40
C GLU A 601 -11.50 16.57 8.59
N ASP A 602 -11.20 15.31 8.34
CA ASP A 602 -12.17 14.21 8.39
C ASP A 602 -12.57 13.81 9.82
N ARG A 603 -11.99 14.44 10.85
CA ARG A 603 -12.52 14.36 12.24
C ARG A 603 -13.82 15.13 12.39
N VAL A 604 -14.00 16.17 11.61
CA VAL A 604 -15.20 17.01 11.55
C VAL A 604 -16.12 16.57 10.41
N TYR A 605 -15.55 16.25 9.24
CA TYR A 605 -16.25 15.84 8.04
C TYR A 605 -16.44 14.31 7.98
N ARG A 606 -17.44 13.82 8.70
CA ARG A 606 -17.76 12.36 8.75
C ARG A 606 -19.23 12.12 9.07
N ILE A 607 -19.63 10.85 9.04
CA ILE A 607 -20.98 10.40 9.45
C ILE A 607 -21.34 11.01 10.81
N GLY A 608 -22.53 11.59 10.89
CA GLY A 608 -23.02 12.32 12.07
C GLY A 608 -22.73 13.83 12.03
N GLN A 609 -22.24 14.37 10.90
CA GLN A 609 -22.19 15.80 10.68
C GLN A 609 -23.58 16.35 10.30
N GLU A 610 -24.11 17.29 11.10
CA GLU A 610 -25.47 17.84 10.93
C GLU A 610 -25.47 19.21 10.24
N SER A 611 -24.31 19.81 10.03
CA SER A 611 -24.19 21.14 9.39
C SER A 611 -24.34 21.05 7.88
N ASN A 612 -24.89 22.10 7.26
CA ASN A 612 -25.09 22.17 5.80
C ASN A 612 -23.80 22.35 4.99
N ALA A 613 -22.69 22.72 5.62
CA ALA A 613 -21.38 22.87 5.00
C ALA A 613 -20.28 22.64 6.04
N VAL A 614 -19.15 22.10 5.60
CA VAL A 614 -17.93 21.96 6.42
C VAL A 614 -16.82 22.78 5.78
N GLN A 615 -16.11 23.56 6.59
CA GLN A 615 -15.05 24.43 6.14
C GLN A 615 -13.71 24.10 6.81
N ALA A 616 -12.67 23.94 6.00
CA ALA A 616 -11.29 23.92 6.46
C ALA A 616 -10.58 25.23 6.05
N VAL A 617 -10.17 26.01 7.04
CA VAL A 617 -9.50 27.29 6.84
C VAL A 617 -8.02 27.12 7.15
N TYR A 618 -7.17 27.57 6.24
CA TYR A 618 -5.71 27.48 6.35
C TYR A 618 -5.10 28.87 6.40
N LEU A 619 -4.39 29.22 7.48
CA LEU A 619 -3.68 30.49 7.60
C LEU A 619 -2.35 30.43 6.86
N SER A 620 -2.18 31.28 5.86
CA SER A 620 -0.96 31.38 5.06
C SER A 620 -0.31 32.74 5.26
N ALA A 621 0.93 32.78 5.79
CA ALA A 621 1.67 34.02 5.94
C ALA A 621 2.23 34.44 4.59
N MET A 622 1.72 35.56 4.05
CA MET A 622 2.11 36.07 2.74
C MET A 622 3.56 36.56 2.75
N GLY A 623 4.27 36.35 1.63
CA GLY A 623 5.68 36.69 1.51
C GLY A 623 6.63 35.81 2.34
N THR A 624 6.19 34.61 2.73
CA THR A 624 7.00 33.69 3.53
C THR A 624 7.07 32.29 2.90
N VAL A 625 7.75 31.38 3.60
CA VAL A 625 7.81 29.98 3.17
C VAL A 625 6.43 29.31 3.16
N ASP A 626 5.45 29.80 3.92
CA ASP A 626 4.09 29.26 3.94
C ASP A 626 3.44 29.28 2.56
N GLU A 627 3.53 30.40 1.84
CA GLU A 627 2.97 30.56 0.50
C GLU A 627 3.52 29.54 -0.49
N HIS A 628 4.83 29.32 -0.46
CA HIS A 628 5.46 28.30 -1.30
C HIS A 628 5.12 26.86 -0.84
N PHE A 629 4.95 26.69 0.46
CA PHE A 629 4.59 25.40 1.04
C PHE A 629 3.16 25.01 0.67
N ASP A 630 2.24 25.96 0.61
CA ASP A 630 0.87 25.77 0.14
C ASP A 630 0.83 25.20 -1.27
N GLU A 631 1.59 25.76 -2.21
CA GLU A 631 1.70 25.25 -3.59
C GLU A 631 2.22 23.81 -3.62
N VAL A 632 3.26 23.51 -2.84
CA VAL A 632 3.86 22.18 -2.76
C VAL A 632 2.90 21.13 -2.21
N VAL A 633 2.16 21.47 -1.16
CA VAL A 633 1.18 20.58 -0.54
C VAL A 633 0.03 20.31 -1.50
N GLU A 634 -0.47 21.34 -2.19
CA GLU A 634 -1.55 21.18 -3.17
C GLU A 634 -1.10 20.38 -4.41
N GLN A 635 0.13 20.55 -4.88
CA GLN A 635 0.69 19.72 -5.94
C GLN A 635 0.79 18.25 -5.50
N LYS A 636 1.31 17.98 -4.30
CA LYS A 636 1.34 16.62 -3.74
C LYS A 636 -0.05 16.00 -3.63
N ARG A 637 -1.05 16.78 -3.20
CA ARG A 637 -2.45 16.33 -3.12
C ARG A 637 -2.98 15.90 -4.49
N LYS A 638 -2.73 16.69 -5.53
CA LYS A 638 -3.12 16.35 -6.91
C LYS A 638 -2.43 15.07 -7.39
N VAL A 639 -1.13 14.90 -7.08
CA VAL A 639 -0.35 13.70 -7.43
C VAL A 639 -0.91 12.46 -6.74
N VAL A 640 -1.13 12.52 -5.43
CA VAL A 640 -1.70 11.40 -4.66
C VAL A 640 -3.08 11.04 -5.19
N LYS A 641 -3.93 12.02 -5.46
CA LYS A 641 -5.26 11.81 -6.04
C LYS A 641 -5.17 11.14 -7.42
N ALA A 642 -4.31 11.63 -8.31
CA ALA A 642 -4.13 11.04 -9.64
C ALA A 642 -3.63 9.59 -9.60
N VAL A 643 -2.72 9.25 -8.71
CA VAL A 643 -2.22 7.87 -8.54
C VAL A 643 -3.28 6.94 -7.98
N LEU A 644 -4.07 7.41 -7.01
CA LEU A 644 -5.14 6.62 -6.40
C LEU A 644 -6.33 6.41 -7.34
N ASP A 645 -6.62 7.41 -8.19
CA ASP A 645 -7.75 7.40 -9.13
C ASP A 645 -7.32 6.89 -10.54
N GLY A 646 -6.12 6.33 -10.70
CA GLY A 646 -5.64 5.69 -11.94
C GLY A 646 -4.97 6.64 -12.94
N GLY A 647 -4.47 7.80 -12.50
CA GLY A 647 -3.73 8.76 -13.32
C GLY A 647 -2.21 8.56 -13.32
N THR A 648 -1.54 8.92 -14.40
CA THR A 648 -0.08 8.94 -14.51
C THR A 648 0.48 10.30 -14.09
N VAL A 649 1.53 10.32 -13.26
CA VAL A 649 2.21 11.56 -12.85
C VAL A 649 3.73 11.45 -12.96
N ASP A 650 4.29 12.31 -13.79
CA ASP A 650 5.73 12.42 -14.05
C ASP A 650 6.30 13.74 -13.49
N GLU A 651 6.45 13.87 -12.14
CA GLU A 651 7.05 15.09 -11.55
C GLU A 651 7.60 14.92 -10.13
N ARG A 652 8.65 14.12 -9.90
CA ARG A 652 9.13 13.91 -8.52
C ARG A 652 10.49 14.51 -8.15
N LYS A 653 11.29 15.00 -9.09
CA LYS A 653 12.66 15.44 -8.79
C LYS A 653 12.84 16.94 -8.58
N GLY A 654 11.80 17.75 -8.84
CA GLY A 654 11.87 19.21 -8.85
C GLY A 654 11.54 19.93 -7.55
N ILE A 655 10.64 19.41 -6.74
CA ILE A 655 9.90 20.18 -5.71
C ILE A 655 10.83 20.85 -4.67
N VAL A 656 11.76 20.11 -4.07
CA VAL A 656 12.68 20.68 -3.06
C VAL A 656 13.68 21.62 -3.71
N LYS A 657 14.12 21.29 -4.92
CA LYS A 657 15.06 22.12 -5.69
C LYS A 657 14.40 23.38 -6.22
N ASP A 658 13.13 23.29 -6.58
CA ASP A 658 12.29 24.41 -7.02
C ASP A 658 11.96 25.37 -5.86
N LEU A 659 11.66 24.81 -4.68
CA LEU A 659 11.49 25.57 -3.44
C LEU A 659 12.76 26.36 -3.07
N LEU A 660 13.93 25.70 -3.12
CA LEU A 660 15.21 26.35 -2.85
C LEU A 660 15.48 27.46 -3.87
N LYS A 661 15.24 27.24 -5.16
CA LYS A 661 15.42 28.23 -6.20
C LYS A 661 14.52 29.44 -6.01
N ARG A 662 13.24 29.23 -5.73
CA ARG A 662 12.27 30.32 -5.44
C ARG A 662 12.63 31.09 -4.18
N MET A 663 13.19 30.43 -3.15
CA MET A 663 13.68 31.11 -1.95
C MET A 663 14.94 31.94 -2.22
N GLN A 664 15.76 31.58 -3.20
CA GLN A 664 16.90 32.36 -3.67
C GLN A 664 16.46 33.55 -4.53
N ASP A 665 15.47 33.35 -5.41
CA ASP A 665 14.98 34.35 -6.36
C ASP A 665 14.07 35.42 -5.70
N TYR A 666 13.70 35.24 -4.41
CA TYR A 666 12.81 36.15 -3.71
C TYR A 666 13.54 37.38 -3.15
N ASP A 667 13.82 38.33 -4.04
CA ASP A 667 14.41 39.65 -3.72
C ASP A 667 13.37 40.71 -3.34
N GLY A 668 12.11 40.31 -3.13
CA GLY A 668 11.00 41.25 -2.94
C GLY A 668 10.62 41.52 -1.50
N PHE A 669 11.15 42.59 -0.89
CA PHE A 669 10.36 43.37 0.05
C PHE A 669 9.55 44.40 -0.74
N PRO A 670 8.21 44.45 -0.61
CA PRO A 670 7.46 45.66 -0.93
C PRO A 670 7.71 46.64 0.22
N GLY A 671 8.63 47.55 0.08
CA GLY A 671 8.84 48.60 1.07
C GLY A 671 10.29 49.09 1.20
N GLY A 672 10.83 49.57 0.11
CA GLY A 672 12.06 50.36 0.08
C GLY A 672 11.95 51.42 -1.00
N ASP A 673 11.16 52.45 -0.74
CA ASP A 673 11.29 53.79 -1.26
C ASP A 673 10.89 54.78 -0.16
#